data_203cdd9849c9a89683e2a3d2439f1aad
#
_entry.id   203cdd9849c9a89683e2a3d2439f1aad
#
_cell.length_a   1.000
_cell.length_b   1.000
_cell.length_c   1.000
_cell.angle_alpha   90.00
_cell.angle_beta   90.00
_cell.angle_gamma   90.00
#
_symmetry.space_group_name_H-M   'P 1'
#
loop_
_entity.id
_entity.type
_entity.pdbx_description
1 polymer ?
#
loop_
_entity_poly.entity_id
_entity_poly.type
_entity_poly.pdbx_seq_one_letter_code
_entity_poly.pdbx_strand_id
1 'polypeptide(L)'
;MDNTTAILNTVIEALSDQLPFEGMARILWIDEHAGLTTFITIAETPRKPWIVASEDVQMWLLRGDARRSEFRLPAYMLRVEEDIPEGERVLRDRNWERIAGLVDTAVPGEIFVAGAMGALVALHAEATAAQRKTLYRLLYRYWTFGQIRNALLPDYENVGAPGKPRVFSTGKRPGRPPKHLAKSGERCGKILGDDDKGFIKIGYSLYRNNEVASVTDAYHRTLRRFYVEEHVVPGGSADDLTLKPLDQLPSLRQFSYWGRKAFDDLTILRSRAGERRWQKDHRGLTGRANDGVYGPCHRFEIDATIADIYLVSRYNRNWVIGRPVIYVVVDVFSTMIVGIFVGLEGPGWNGARHALFNAFTDKVAFCRTYGIEIEASAWPSHHLPQELMADRGEMLGQAAEGIVSGLGIDIAIAPPFRPDWKAIVESRFRLLNKTSQIHWIPGAVRERIAERGERDYRLDAVLDLAEFTNIMISSVLHYNYHSRRPDRLTADMIREGLEPSPVNLWRWGIENGLAAPNTQPDDLVYLHLLPRDTASIQRGGICFKGMYYTCAYAIQQNWFARARKDGRRSVTVWYDPNDTAHVWLQDDLRNFVRCDLLASEKRVAQRRLEEVLDMLDMIGKPTAENTYATLNDKIRLDAHIGAVVEQAQFEKRAAQPATPVPVSRQAADIKTHRAFERAAEQRRSVVTSPVAEQHTTSSSATAPPSSSVVEAYAGERGGEVLSLLGRLRNKGNRP
;
A
#
# COMPACT_ATOMS: atom_id res chain seq x y z
N MET A 1 49.99 21.55 -18.83
CA MET A 1 50.20 22.74 -19.71
C MET A 1 50.82 23.82 -18.89
N ASP A 2 51.96 24.34 -19.35
CA ASP A 2 52.68 25.35 -18.63
C ASP A 2 51.81 26.58 -18.36
N ASN A 3 51.73 26.98 -17.11
CA ASN A 3 50.84 28.04 -16.62
C ASN A 3 51.34 29.45 -17.01
N THR A 4 52.45 29.53 -17.72
CA THR A 4 53.22 30.75 -18.00
C THR A 4 53.06 31.33 -19.42
N THR A 5 52.43 30.60 -20.34
CA THR A 5 52.26 31.04 -21.73
C THR A 5 50.94 31.78 -21.96
N ALA A 6 50.96 33.01 -22.43
CA ALA A 6 49.77 33.77 -22.82
C ALA A 6 49.15 33.14 -24.08
N ILE A 7 47.86 32.78 -24.04
CA ILE A 7 47.11 32.18 -25.14
C ILE A 7 45.90 33.05 -25.40
N LEU A 8 45.51 33.16 -26.68
CA LEU A 8 44.32 33.88 -27.14
C LEU A 8 43.07 33.42 -26.39
N ASN A 9 42.20 34.34 -26.02
CA ASN A 9 40.96 34.11 -25.24
C ASN A 9 41.15 33.64 -23.76
N THR A 10 42.40 33.47 -23.30
CA THR A 10 42.64 33.15 -21.90
C THR A 10 42.19 34.29 -21.00
N VAL A 11 41.61 33.98 -19.87
CA VAL A 11 41.25 34.91 -18.81
C VAL A 11 42.35 34.89 -17.76
N ILE A 12 42.84 36.06 -17.37
CA ILE A 12 43.77 36.25 -16.27
C ILE A 12 43.08 37.05 -15.15
N GLU A 13 43.39 36.72 -13.93
CA GLU A 13 42.90 37.37 -12.73
C GLU A 13 44.05 38.06 -12.02
N ALA A 14 43.88 39.35 -11.70
CA ALA A 14 44.86 40.12 -10.96
C ALA A 14 44.90 39.69 -9.49
N LEU A 15 46.06 39.39 -8.97
CA LEU A 15 46.30 39.05 -7.56
C LEU A 15 47.07 40.17 -6.82
N SER A 16 47.64 41.15 -7.56
CA SER A 16 48.39 42.27 -7.03
C SER A 16 47.79 43.60 -7.49
N ASP A 17 47.74 44.59 -6.59
CA ASP A 17 47.27 45.97 -6.89
C ASP A 17 48.21 46.77 -7.80
N GLN A 18 49.38 46.21 -8.14
CA GLN A 18 50.35 46.85 -9.03
C GLN A 18 50.03 46.63 -10.52
N LEU A 19 49.02 45.82 -10.83
CA LEU A 19 48.63 45.56 -12.20
C LEU A 19 47.76 46.70 -12.77
N PRO A 20 47.77 46.90 -14.10
CA PRO A 20 47.01 47.96 -14.74
C PRO A 20 45.50 47.68 -14.78
N PHE A 21 45.03 46.59 -14.18
CA PHE A 21 43.64 46.20 -14.09
C PHE A 21 43.33 45.52 -12.77
N GLU A 22 42.10 45.62 -12.35
CA GLU A 22 41.53 44.91 -11.18
C GLU A 22 40.61 43.80 -11.63
N GLY A 23 40.56 42.69 -10.87
CA GLY A 23 39.69 41.54 -11.16
C GLY A 23 40.15 40.71 -12.35
N MET A 24 39.24 40.42 -13.30
CA MET A 24 39.53 39.54 -14.45
C MET A 24 39.70 40.34 -15.74
N ALA A 25 40.64 39.93 -16.58
CA ALA A 25 40.83 40.46 -17.93
C ALA A 25 41.01 39.31 -18.94
N ARG A 26 40.50 39.48 -20.15
CA ARG A 26 40.61 38.51 -21.23
C ARG A 26 41.60 38.98 -22.27
N ILE A 27 42.45 38.07 -22.74
CA ILE A 27 43.36 38.28 -23.89
C ILE A 27 42.59 38.25 -25.16
N LEU A 28 42.56 39.37 -25.91
CA LEU A 28 41.85 39.51 -27.17
C LEU A 28 42.68 39.21 -28.40
N TRP A 29 43.97 39.65 -28.36
CA TRP A 29 44.89 39.54 -29.45
C TRP A 29 46.31 39.51 -28.93
N ILE A 30 47.14 38.75 -29.59
CA ILE A 30 48.62 38.72 -29.38
C ILE A 30 49.29 39.01 -30.69
N ASP A 31 50.00 40.12 -30.76
CA ASP A 31 50.83 40.46 -31.92
C ASP A 31 52.25 39.96 -31.65
N GLU A 32 52.62 38.84 -32.22
CA GLU A 32 53.92 38.22 -32.05
C GLU A 32 55.05 39.06 -32.68
N HIS A 33 54.75 39.80 -33.78
CA HIS A 33 55.77 40.65 -34.43
C HIS A 33 56.06 41.91 -33.66
N ALA A 34 55.00 42.52 -33.11
CA ALA A 34 55.16 43.75 -32.33
C ALA A 34 55.46 43.46 -30.84
N GLY A 35 55.34 42.20 -30.39
CA GLY A 35 55.53 41.84 -28.98
C GLY A 35 54.45 42.44 -28.07
N LEU A 36 53.21 42.59 -28.56
CA LEU A 36 52.14 43.28 -27.84
C LEU A 36 50.94 42.34 -27.60
N THR A 37 50.35 42.48 -26.42
CA THR A 37 49.13 41.74 -26.05
C THR A 37 47.98 42.70 -25.71
N THR A 38 46.82 42.50 -26.30
CA THR A 38 45.63 43.31 -26.07
C THR A 38 44.63 42.60 -25.16
N PHE A 39 44.10 43.37 -24.20
CA PHE A 39 43.16 42.89 -23.17
C PHE A 39 41.85 43.65 -23.18
N ILE A 40 40.82 43.00 -22.64
CA ILE A 40 39.58 43.63 -22.19
C ILE A 40 39.27 43.20 -20.77
N THR A 41 38.87 44.15 -19.91
CA THR A 41 38.47 43.88 -18.53
C THR A 41 37.08 43.24 -18.50
N ILE A 42 36.90 42.17 -17.75
CA ILE A 42 35.62 41.50 -17.52
C ILE A 42 34.92 42.19 -16.34
N ALA A 43 34.04 43.13 -16.62
CA ALA A 43 33.29 43.90 -15.64
C ALA A 43 31.88 44.15 -16.16
N GLU A 44 30.93 44.57 -15.30
CA GLU A 44 29.57 44.95 -15.71
C GLU A 44 29.54 46.03 -16.81
N THR A 45 30.49 46.95 -16.77
CA THR A 45 30.76 47.97 -17.79
C THR A 45 32.19 47.83 -18.30
N PRO A 46 32.41 47.02 -19.36
CA PRO A 46 33.74 46.82 -19.91
C PRO A 46 34.34 48.14 -20.39
N ARG A 47 35.61 48.39 -20.06
CA ARG A 47 36.38 49.53 -20.57
C ARG A 47 36.94 49.24 -21.94
N LYS A 48 37.41 50.28 -22.66
CA LYS A 48 38.12 50.14 -23.96
C LYS A 48 39.25 49.12 -23.82
N PRO A 49 39.48 48.26 -24.82
CA PRO A 49 40.64 47.38 -24.85
C PRO A 49 41.94 48.17 -24.67
N TRP A 50 42.88 47.60 -24.00
CA TRP A 50 44.16 48.20 -23.67
C TRP A 50 45.30 47.24 -24.07
N ILE A 51 46.48 47.78 -24.36
CA ILE A 51 47.61 47.05 -24.92
C ILE A 51 48.77 47.11 -23.95
N VAL A 52 49.49 45.99 -23.80
CA VAL A 52 50.66 45.82 -22.93
C VAL A 52 51.73 45.03 -23.68
N ALA A 53 53.00 45.21 -23.34
CA ALA A 53 54.05 44.37 -23.85
C ALA A 53 53.85 42.90 -23.44
N SER A 54 54.01 41.97 -24.33
CA SER A 54 53.83 40.54 -24.07
C SER A 54 54.79 40.00 -23.01
N GLU A 55 55.96 40.61 -22.91
CA GLU A 55 56.92 40.30 -21.86
C GLU A 55 56.43 40.64 -20.47
N ASP A 56 55.75 41.78 -20.30
CA ASP A 56 55.13 42.13 -19.01
C ASP A 56 54.08 41.10 -18.61
N VAL A 57 53.26 40.63 -19.53
CA VAL A 57 52.24 39.61 -19.26
C VAL A 57 52.87 38.29 -18.78
N GLN A 58 53.97 37.89 -19.43
CA GLN A 58 54.73 36.72 -19.00
C GLN A 58 55.34 36.92 -17.61
N MET A 59 55.87 38.10 -17.35
CA MET A 59 56.43 38.45 -16.03
C MET A 59 55.34 38.42 -14.95
N TRP A 60 54.13 38.92 -15.20
CA TRP A 60 53.03 38.88 -14.23
C TRP A 60 52.65 37.43 -13.88
N LEU A 61 52.58 36.54 -14.89
CA LEU A 61 52.28 35.12 -14.67
C LEU A 61 53.42 34.40 -13.95
N LEU A 62 54.70 34.73 -14.27
CA LEU A 62 55.87 34.12 -13.65
C LEU A 62 56.07 34.58 -12.19
N ARG A 63 55.81 35.85 -11.89
CA ARG A 63 55.91 36.41 -10.52
C ARG A 63 54.74 36.04 -9.65
N GLY A 64 53.63 35.53 -10.24
CA GLY A 64 52.39 35.24 -9.49
C GLY A 64 51.57 36.50 -9.19
N ASP A 65 51.86 37.66 -9.83
CA ASP A 65 51.04 38.86 -9.73
C ASP A 65 49.71 38.70 -10.43
N ALA A 66 49.63 37.82 -11.42
CA ALA A 66 48.41 37.37 -12.10
C ALA A 66 48.37 35.85 -12.21
N ARG A 67 47.19 35.30 -12.26
CA ARG A 67 46.97 33.86 -12.56
C ARG A 67 45.97 33.65 -13.68
N ARG A 68 46.06 32.53 -14.37
CA ARG A 68 44.98 32.09 -15.27
C ARG A 68 43.78 31.72 -14.43
N SER A 69 42.61 32.17 -14.88
CA SER A 69 41.33 31.90 -14.22
C SER A 69 40.30 31.42 -15.24
N GLU A 70 39.38 30.61 -14.80
CA GLU A 70 38.24 30.17 -15.62
C GLU A 70 37.10 31.17 -15.50
N PHE A 71 36.65 31.70 -16.64
CA PHE A 71 35.43 32.50 -16.71
C PHE A 71 34.27 31.66 -17.24
N ARG A 72 33.29 31.41 -16.39
CA ARG A 72 32.08 30.67 -16.79
C ARG A 72 31.17 31.57 -17.59
N LEU A 73 30.92 31.16 -18.82
CA LEU A 73 29.94 31.81 -19.68
C LEU A 73 28.51 31.57 -19.12
N PRO A 74 27.60 32.58 -19.23
CA PRO A 74 26.20 32.39 -18.93
C PRO A 74 25.58 31.23 -19.72
N ALA A 75 24.69 30.45 -19.09
CA ALA A 75 24.10 29.24 -19.67
C ALA A 75 23.43 29.47 -21.04
N TYR A 76 22.77 30.61 -21.24
CA TYR A 76 22.12 30.93 -22.50
C TYR A 76 23.09 31.13 -23.67
N MET A 77 24.37 31.49 -23.40
CA MET A 77 25.40 31.61 -24.43
C MET A 77 26.00 30.26 -24.85
N LEU A 78 25.85 29.23 -24.03
CA LEU A 78 26.32 27.85 -24.25
C LEU A 78 25.31 26.98 -25.01
N ARG A 79 24.14 27.52 -25.35
CA ARG A 79 23.12 26.78 -26.09
C ARG A 79 23.62 26.38 -27.50
N VAL A 80 23.32 25.15 -27.88
CA VAL A 80 23.55 24.66 -29.25
C VAL A 80 22.55 25.33 -30.22
N GLU A 81 22.89 25.39 -31.50
CA GLU A 81 22.10 26.14 -32.48
C GLU A 81 20.64 25.73 -32.55
N GLU A 82 20.36 24.45 -32.30
CA GLU A 82 19.02 23.85 -32.31
C GLU A 82 18.14 24.31 -31.18
N ASP A 83 18.74 24.59 -30.00
CA ASP A 83 18.04 25.01 -28.79
C ASP A 83 17.77 26.52 -28.71
N ILE A 84 18.30 27.32 -29.66
CA ILE A 84 18.12 28.76 -29.65
C ILE A 84 16.81 29.10 -30.39
N PRO A 85 15.83 29.77 -29.76
CA PRO A 85 14.62 30.21 -30.44
C PRO A 85 14.90 31.05 -31.68
N GLU A 86 14.14 30.85 -32.73
CA GLU A 86 14.35 31.53 -34.05
C GLU A 86 14.44 33.04 -33.91
N GLY A 87 13.56 33.66 -33.09
CA GLY A 87 13.60 35.12 -32.87
C GLY A 87 14.89 35.60 -32.21
N GLU A 88 15.52 34.79 -31.36
CA GLU A 88 16.81 35.11 -30.70
C GLU A 88 17.96 34.90 -31.67
N ARG A 89 17.92 33.89 -32.53
CA ARG A 89 18.89 33.66 -33.61
C ARG A 89 18.92 34.84 -34.57
N VAL A 90 17.76 35.26 -35.06
CA VAL A 90 17.66 36.42 -35.97
C VAL A 90 18.27 37.68 -35.35
N LEU A 91 18.03 37.93 -34.06
CA LEU A 91 18.63 39.08 -33.36
C LEU A 91 20.15 38.95 -33.21
N ARG A 92 20.67 37.76 -32.86
CA ARG A 92 22.07 37.45 -32.74
C ARG A 92 22.79 37.69 -34.09
N ASP A 93 22.21 37.10 -35.14
CA ASP A 93 22.83 37.16 -36.51
C ASP A 93 22.80 38.57 -37.04
N ARG A 94 21.72 39.32 -36.84
CA ARG A 94 21.70 40.76 -37.14
C ARG A 94 22.74 41.58 -36.36
N ASN A 95 22.97 41.24 -35.08
CA ASN A 95 23.99 41.88 -34.27
C ASN A 95 25.40 41.49 -34.72
N TRP A 96 25.58 40.25 -35.20
CA TRP A 96 26.82 39.78 -35.80
C TRP A 96 27.12 40.52 -37.10
N GLU A 97 26.19 40.61 -38.00
CA GLU A 97 26.31 41.34 -39.28
C GLU A 97 26.81 42.79 -39.03
N ARG A 98 26.34 43.45 -37.99
CA ARG A 98 26.73 44.79 -37.61
C ARG A 98 28.21 44.94 -37.24
N ILE A 99 28.84 43.90 -36.73
CA ILE A 99 30.22 43.94 -36.25
C ILE A 99 31.17 43.05 -37.06
N ALA A 100 30.66 42.17 -37.88
CA ALA A 100 31.48 41.22 -38.65
C ALA A 100 32.56 41.90 -39.47
N GLY A 101 32.26 43.00 -40.14
CA GLY A 101 33.23 43.76 -40.91
C GLY A 101 34.30 44.48 -40.05
N LEU A 102 34.18 44.49 -38.71
CA LEU A 102 35.20 45.03 -37.80
C LEU A 102 36.02 43.94 -37.13
N VAL A 103 35.53 42.71 -37.16
CA VAL A 103 36.12 41.57 -36.44
C VAL A 103 36.72 40.55 -37.39
N ASP A 104 36.03 40.29 -38.52
CA ASP A 104 36.37 39.28 -39.54
C ASP A 104 36.99 40.04 -40.75
N THR A 105 38.11 40.73 -40.48
CA THR A 105 38.84 41.55 -41.47
C THR A 105 39.92 40.75 -42.16
N ALA A 106 40.30 41.18 -43.39
CA ALA A 106 41.41 40.54 -44.14
C ALA A 106 42.77 40.61 -43.40
N VAL A 107 42.92 41.57 -42.48
CA VAL A 107 44.09 41.69 -41.61
C VAL A 107 43.68 41.41 -40.16
N PRO A 108 43.94 40.21 -39.68
CA PRO A 108 43.59 39.87 -38.29
C PRO A 108 44.23 40.81 -37.29
N GLY A 109 43.43 41.30 -36.33
CA GLY A 109 43.91 42.16 -35.25
C GLY A 109 44.07 43.65 -35.59
N GLU A 110 43.76 44.11 -36.80
CA GLU A 110 43.86 45.51 -37.22
C GLU A 110 43.11 46.46 -36.26
N ILE A 111 41.95 46.05 -35.75
CA ILE A 111 41.14 46.82 -34.80
C ILE A 111 41.84 47.05 -33.46
N PHE A 112 42.82 46.22 -33.10
CA PHE A 112 43.61 46.33 -31.88
C PHE A 112 44.90 47.13 -32.02
N VAL A 113 45.23 47.56 -33.22
CA VAL A 113 46.38 48.46 -33.40
C VAL A 113 46.15 49.79 -32.69
N ALA A 114 47.20 50.30 -32.04
CA ALA A 114 47.13 51.53 -31.26
C ALA A 114 46.51 52.68 -32.05
N GLY A 115 45.37 53.21 -31.58
CA GLY A 115 44.68 54.33 -32.21
C GLY A 115 43.69 53.93 -33.38
N ALA A 116 43.79 52.72 -33.96
CA ALA A 116 43.00 52.31 -35.12
C ALA A 116 41.52 52.07 -34.81
N MET A 117 41.17 51.55 -33.66
CA MET A 117 39.79 51.18 -33.27
C MET A 117 38.78 52.30 -33.47
N GLY A 118 39.14 53.52 -33.10
CA GLY A 118 38.24 54.68 -33.22
C GLY A 118 37.91 55.05 -34.66
N ALA A 119 38.95 55.04 -35.54
CA ALA A 119 38.82 55.33 -36.95
C ALA A 119 38.05 54.23 -37.71
N LEU A 120 38.39 52.96 -37.42
CA LEU A 120 37.70 51.82 -38.06
C LEU A 120 36.22 51.73 -37.69
N VAL A 121 35.87 51.94 -36.38
CA VAL A 121 34.48 51.98 -35.94
C VAL A 121 33.73 53.17 -36.53
N ALA A 122 34.38 54.34 -36.72
CA ALA A 122 33.79 55.51 -37.34
C ALA A 122 33.48 55.25 -38.81
N LEU A 123 34.48 54.74 -39.57
CA LEU A 123 34.34 54.39 -40.97
C LEU A 123 33.22 53.33 -41.20
N HIS A 124 33.23 52.29 -40.40
CA HIS A 124 32.25 51.22 -40.49
C HIS A 124 30.84 51.72 -40.12
N ALA A 125 30.72 52.63 -39.13
CA ALA A 125 29.44 53.23 -38.76
C ALA A 125 28.83 54.06 -39.88
N GLU A 126 29.68 54.79 -40.64
CA GLU A 126 29.24 55.55 -41.82
C GLU A 126 28.82 54.61 -42.97
N ALA A 127 29.58 53.55 -43.22
CA ALA A 127 29.28 52.56 -44.25
C ALA A 127 28.01 51.78 -44.01
N THR A 128 27.69 51.46 -42.72
CA THR A 128 26.54 50.63 -42.36
C THR A 128 25.35 51.42 -41.78
N ALA A 129 25.44 52.74 -41.72
CA ALA A 129 24.49 53.64 -41.07
C ALA A 129 24.17 53.23 -39.61
N ALA A 130 25.13 52.57 -38.93
CA ALA A 130 24.95 52.08 -37.57
C ALA A 130 25.43 53.14 -36.54
N GLN A 131 24.75 53.20 -35.38
CA GLN A 131 25.18 54.08 -34.31
C GLN A 131 26.49 53.60 -33.69
N ARG A 132 27.53 54.41 -33.62
CA ARG A 132 28.83 54.08 -33.01
C ARG A 132 28.71 53.50 -31.60
N LYS A 133 27.79 54.03 -30.77
CA LYS A 133 27.52 53.51 -29.43
C LYS A 133 27.05 52.06 -29.45
N THR A 134 26.24 51.68 -30.41
CA THR A 134 25.77 50.30 -30.56
C THR A 134 26.88 49.37 -30.99
N LEU A 135 27.74 49.79 -31.94
CA LEU A 135 28.89 49.00 -32.36
C LEU A 135 29.87 48.75 -31.20
N TYR A 136 30.24 49.77 -30.42
CA TYR A 136 31.07 49.57 -29.26
C TYR A 136 30.46 48.62 -28.22
N ARG A 137 29.14 48.73 -27.96
CA ARG A 137 28.47 47.85 -27.03
C ARG A 137 28.48 46.38 -27.51
N LEU A 138 28.28 46.14 -28.81
CA LEU A 138 28.31 44.79 -29.40
C LEU A 138 29.73 44.22 -29.40
N LEU A 139 30.75 45.04 -29.80
CA LEU A 139 32.13 44.63 -29.81
C LEU A 139 32.63 44.29 -28.38
N TYR A 140 32.35 45.14 -27.38
CA TYR A 140 32.78 44.87 -26.01
C TYR A 140 32.09 43.61 -25.45
N ARG A 141 30.83 43.43 -25.76
CA ARG A 141 30.14 42.21 -25.36
C ARG A 141 30.72 40.97 -26.04
N TYR A 142 30.98 41.02 -27.32
CA TYR A 142 31.60 39.92 -28.07
C TYR A 142 32.96 39.55 -27.49
N TRP A 143 33.79 40.53 -27.23
CA TRP A 143 35.12 40.31 -26.66
C TRP A 143 35.13 39.86 -25.22
N THR A 144 34.30 40.43 -24.38
CA THR A 144 34.21 40.03 -22.96
C THR A 144 33.80 38.56 -22.80
N PHE A 145 32.88 38.07 -23.65
CA PHE A 145 32.38 36.72 -23.58
C PHE A 145 33.08 35.71 -24.50
N GLY A 146 34.32 35.95 -24.88
CA GLY A 146 35.19 34.94 -25.50
C GLY A 146 35.12 34.86 -27.03
N GLN A 147 34.70 35.91 -27.69
CA GLN A 147 34.68 36.03 -29.14
C GLN A 147 33.81 34.94 -29.80
N ILE A 148 32.70 34.62 -29.20
CA ILE A 148 31.72 33.67 -29.72
C ILE A 148 30.46 34.39 -30.22
N ARG A 149 29.84 33.92 -31.31
CA ARG A 149 28.60 34.52 -31.87
C ARG A 149 27.47 34.57 -30.83
N ASN A 150 27.35 33.55 -30.00
CA ASN A 150 26.31 33.46 -28.96
C ASN A 150 26.46 34.52 -27.86
N ALA A 151 27.63 35.20 -27.74
CA ALA A 151 27.77 36.36 -26.88
C ALA A 151 26.79 37.49 -27.24
N LEU A 152 26.30 37.53 -28.51
CA LEU A 152 25.38 38.53 -29.01
C LEU A 152 23.90 38.17 -28.83
N LEU A 153 23.59 37.00 -28.27
CA LEU A 153 22.24 36.60 -27.92
C LEU A 153 21.59 37.55 -26.92
N PRO A 154 20.31 37.84 -27.00
CA PRO A 154 19.60 38.62 -26.00
C PRO A 154 19.51 37.83 -24.67
N ASP A 155 19.69 38.51 -23.56
CA ASP A 155 19.53 37.93 -22.22
C ASP A 155 18.08 38.15 -21.73
N TYR A 156 17.14 37.42 -22.31
CA TYR A 156 15.73 37.54 -21.93
C TYR A 156 15.41 36.92 -20.58
N GLU A 157 16.23 36.01 -20.07
CA GLU A 157 16.03 35.39 -18.76
C GLU A 157 16.18 36.40 -17.62
N ASN A 158 17.03 37.40 -17.81
CA ASN A 158 17.28 38.46 -16.83
C ASN A 158 16.53 39.78 -17.12
N VAL A 159 15.72 39.82 -18.20
CA VAL A 159 14.94 41.03 -18.53
C VAL A 159 13.80 41.21 -17.51
N GLY A 160 13.72 42.38 -16.95
CA GLY A 160 12.69 42.76 -15.98
C GLY A 160 13.07 42.54 -14.52
N ALA A 161 14.35 42.22 -14.26
CA ALA A 161 14.89 41.98 -12.92
C ALA A 161 14.10 40.93 -12.13
N PRO A 162 14.06 39.65 -12.62
CA PRO A 162 13.34 38.60 -11.92
C PRO A 162 13.85 38.46 -10.49
N GLY A 163 12.93 38.35 -9.52
CA GLY A 163 13.25 38.21 -8.11
C GLY A 163 13.52 39.51 -7.35
N LYS A 164 13.72 40.64 -8.01
CA LYS A 164 13.89 41.94 -7.32
C LYS A 164 12.53 42.60 -7.06
N PRO A 165 12.24 43.04 -5.83
CA PRO A 165 11.02 43.77 -5.55
C PRO A 165 11.02 45.11 -6.31
N ARG A 166 9.94 45.37 -7.07
CA ARG A 166 9.80 46.66 -7.75
C ARG A 166 9.37 47.73 -6.72
N VAL A 167 10.22 48.71 -6.54
CA VAL A 167 9.87 49.90 -5.79
C VAL A 167 9.10 50.87 -6.69
N PHE A 168 7.84 51.14 -6.34
CA PHE A 168 7.01 52.09 -7.09
C PHE A 168 7.21 53.49 -6.52
N SER A 169 7.47 54.47 -7.38
CA SER A 169 7.50 55.86 -6.99
C SER A 169 6.07 56.32 -6.60
N THR A 170 6.01 57.16 -5.58
CA THR A 170 4.77 57.73 -5.06
C THR A 170 3.86 58.22 -6.21
N GLY A 171 2.66 57.67 -6.32
CA GLY A 171 1.62 58.09 -7.28
C GLY A 171 1.49 57.24 -8.55
N LYS A 172 2.42 56.37 -8.88
CA LYS A 172 2.28 55.46 -10.06
C LYS A 172 1.81 54.07 -9.64
N ARG A 173 0.68 53.61 -10.15
CA ARG A 173 0.14 52.28 -9.89
C ARG A 173 0.71 51.24 -10.85
N PRO A 174 1.02 50.03 -10.37
CA PRO A 174 1.49 48.94 -11.24
C PRO A 174 0.32 48.33 -12.02
N GLY A 175 0.57 48.05 -13.31
CA GLY A 175 -0.35 47.31 -14.15
C GLY A 175 -1.24 48.21 -15.04
N ARG A 176 -1.99 47.57 -15.98
CA ARG A 176 -2.89 48.22 -16.89
C ARG A 176 -4.21 48.55 -16.16
N PRO A 177 -4.71 49.81 -16.21
CA PRO A 177 -5.98 50.15 -15.61
C PRO A 177 -7.14 49.37 -16.26
N PRO A 178 -8.18 48.99 -15.48
CA PRO A 178 -9.35 48.31 -16.02
C PRO A 178 -10.04 49.15 -17.11
N LYS A 179 -10.45 48.49 -18.21
CA LYS A 179 -11.03 49.19 -19.38
C LYS A 179 -12.25 50.07 -19.06
N HIS A 180 -13.09 49.68 -18.09
CA HIS A 180 -14.29 50.39 -17.70
C HIS A 180 -14.01 51.61 -16.84
N LEU A 181 -12.90 51.65 -16.11
CA LEU A 181 -12.48 52.73 -15.24
C LEU A 181 -11.54 53.75 -15.93
N ALA A 182 -11.01 53.40 -17.11
CA ALA A 182 -10.21 54.33 -17.89
C ALA A 182 -11.00 55.52 -18.39
N LYS A 183 -12.35 55.46 -18.40
CA LYS A 183 -13.26 56.52 -18.84
C LYS A 183 -13.74 57.45 -17.71
N SER A 184 -13.77 56.97 -16.44
CA SER A 184 -14.33 57.74 -15.31
C SER A 184 -13.27 58.49 -14.50
N GLY A 185 -11.98 58.25 -14.74
CA GLY A 185 -10.91 58.91 -13.96
C GLY A 185 -10.83 58.44 -12.49
N GLU A 186 -11.73 57.60 -12.04
CA GLU A 186 -11.76 57.08 -10.68
C GLU A 186 -10.69 56.01 -10.46
N ARG A 187 -9.95 56.13 -9.37
CA ARG A 187 -8.87 55.23 -9.02
C ARG A 187 -9.38 54.12 -8.12
N CYS A 188 -9.75 52.98 -8.65
CA CYS A 188 -10.15 51.81 -7.87
C CYS A 188 -8.99 50.87 -7.54
N GLY A 189 -9.06 50.30 -6.34
CA GLY A 189 -8.19 49.24 -5.82
C GLY A 189 -7.00 49.73 -4.98
N LYS A 190 -6.67 48.96 -3.95
CA LYS A 190 -5.60 49.26 -2.98
C LYS A 190 -4.22 49.03 -3.57
N ILE A 191 -3.26 49.91 -3.27
CA ILE A 191 -1.84 49.67 -3.41
C ILE A 191 -1.40 48.91 -2.15
N LEU A 192 -0.91 47.66 -2.31
CA LEU A 192 -0.57 46.83 -1.17
C LEU A 192 0.75 47.24 -0.53
N GLY A 193 0.69 47.55 0.76
CA GLY A 193 1.86 47.70 1.63
C GLY A 193 2.40 46.33 2.12
N ASP A 194 3.42 46.38 2.94
CA ASP A 194 4.01 45.16 3.49
C ASP A 194 3.09 44.51 4.54
N ASP A 195 2.35 45.29 5.30
CA ASP A 195 1.32 44.78 6.22
C ASP A 195 0.24 44.00 5.45
N ASP A 196 -0.24 44.56 4.34
CA ASP A 196 -1.23 43.90 3.49
C ASP A 196 -0.72 42.54 2.96
N LYS A 197 0.54 42.48 2.53
CA LYS A 197 1.20 41.24 2.11
C LYS A 197 1.29 40.26 3.28
N GLY A 198 1.55 40.75 4.51
CA GLY A 198 1.50 39.96 5.74
C GLY A 198 0.10 39.37 5.99
N PHE A 199 -0.94 40.18 5.92
CA PHE A 199 -2.32 39.71 6.07
C PHE A 199 -2.73 38.71 5.00
N ILE A 200 -2.32 38.94 3.74
CA ILE A 200 -2.54 38.00 2.63
C ILE A 200 -1.83 36.68 2.91
N LYS A 201 -0.59 36.71 3.41
CA LYS A 201 0.15 35.48 3.77
C LYS A 201 -0.58 34.70 4.86
N ILE A 202 -1.05 35.38 5.92
CA ILE A 202 -1.83 34.75 7.00
C ILE A 202 -3.13 34.17 6.44
N GLY A 203 -3.87 34.92 5.64
CA GLY A 203 -5.12 34.45 5.05
C GLY A 203 -4.94 33.32 4.05
N TYR A 204 -3.91 33.37 3.23
CA TYR A 204 -3.62 32.32 2.26
C TYR A 204 -3.14 31.03 2.94
N SER A 205 -2.55 31.12 4.15
CA SER A 205 -2.20 29.92 4.93
C SER A 205 -3.41 29.06 5.28
N LEU A 206 -4.61 29.65 5.44
CA LEU A 206 -5.85 28.89 5.66
C LEU A 206 -6.16 27.97 4.48
N TYR A 207 -5.96 28.48 3.25
CA TYR A 207 -6.10 27.66 2.04
C TYR A 207 -5.00 26.58 1.97
N ARG A 208 -3.74 26.97 2.21
CA ARG A 208 -2.63 26.02 2.24
C ARG A 208 -2.86 24.89 3.23
N ASN A 209 -3.30 25.20 4.45
CA ASN A 209 -3.50 24.22 5.53
C ASN A 209 -4.80 23.41 5.38
N ASN A 210 -5.54 23.59 4.29
CA ASN A 210 -6.82 22.91 4.05
C ASN A 210 -7.95 23.26 5.06
N GLU A 211 -7.83 24.41 5.73
CA GLU A 211 -8.86 24.93 6.65
C GLU A 211 -10.06 25.53 5.91
N VAL A 212 -9.88 25.84 4.62
CA VAL A 212 -10.92 26.33 3.72
C VAL A 212 -10.84 25.62 2.37
N ALA A 213 -11.99 25.46 1.72
CA ALA A 213 -12.10 24.71 0.46
C ALA A 213 -11.47 25.46 -0.72
N SER A 214 -11.61 26.77 -0.80
CA SER A 214 -11.19 27.59 -1.94
C SER A 214 -10.34 28.79 -1.55
N VAL A 215 -9.58 29.31 -2.53
CA VAL A 215 -8.85 30.58 -2.39
C VAL A 215 -9.81 31.75 -2.14
N THR A 216 -11.02 31.68 -2.68
CA THR A 216 -12.07 32.69 -2.49
C THR A 216 -12.55 32.73 -1.03
N ASP A 217 -12.71 31.55 -0.41
CA ASP A 217 -13.08 31.44 1.01
C ASP A 217 -11.97 31.99 1.91
N ALA A 218 -10.73 31.70 1.58
CA ALA A 218 -9.55 32.24 2.28
C ALA A 218 -9.51 33.77 2.19
N TYR A 219 -9.80 34.32 1.00
CA TYR A 219 -9.91 35.77 0.77
C TYR A 219 -11.02 36.40 1.61
N HIS A 220 -12.23 35.86 1.61
CA HIS A 220 -13.34 36.37 2.41
C HIS A 220 -13.02 36.32 3.90
N ARG A 221 -12.43 35.26 4.42
CA ARG A 221 -11.99 35.19 5.82
C ARG A 221 -10.91 36.21 6.13
N THR A 222 -10.00 36.49 5.19
CA THR A 222 -8.98 37.52 5.34
C THR A 222 -9.57 38.90 5.41
N LEU A 223 -10.54 39.21 4.51
CA LEU A 223 -11.27 40.50 4.55
C LEU A 223 -11.98 40.66 5.89
N ARG A 224 -12.70 39.65 6.33
CA ARG A 224 -13.42 39.70 7.62
C ARG A 224 -12.49 39.93 8.80
N ARG A 225 -11.26 39.38 8.76
CA ARG A 225 -10.33 39.46 9.90
C ARG A 225 -9.56 40.81 9.94
N PHE A 226 -9.16 41.35 8.79
CA PHE A 226 -8.20 42.46 8.74
C PHE A 226 -8.74 43.74 8.05
N TYR A 227 -9.89 43.66 7.40
CA TYR A 227 -10.42 44.77 6.58
C TYR A 227 -11.86 45.16 6.92
N VAL A 228 -12.27 44.93 8.17
CA VAL A 228 -13.55 45.38 8.70
C VAL A 228 -13.34 46.73 9.45
N GLU A 229 -14.27 47.63 9.34
CA GLU A 229 -14.34 48.81 10.20
C GLU A 229 -14.90 48.36 11.56
N GLU A 230 -14.10 48.55 12.62
CA GLU A 230 -14.55 48.27 13.99
C GLU A 230 -15.53 49.33 14.43
N HIS A 231 -16.82 49.11 14.22
CA HIS A 231 -17.83 49.73 15.02
C HIS A 231 -18.02 48.90 16.29
N VAL A 232 -17.36 49.29 17.35
CA VAL A 232 -17.60 48.71 18.69
C VAL A 232 -18.98 49.11 19.14
N VAL A 233 -20.02 48.37 18.77
CA VAL A 233 -21.33 48.41 19.42
C VAL A 233 -21.33 47.25 20.43
N PRO A 234 -21.32 47.55 21.74
CA PRO A 234 -21.44 46.50 22.75
C PRO A 234 -22.81 45.81 22.60
N GLY A 235 -22.78 44.52 22.20
CA GLY A 235 -23.99 43.72 21.98
C GLY A 235 -24.49 43.64 20.54
N GLY A 236 -23.72 44.14 19.55
CA GLY A 236 -24.09 44.11 18.12
C GLY A 236 -24.14 42.69 17.55
N SER A 237 -25.10 42.42 16.68
CA SER A 237 -25.29 41.21 15.91
C SER A 237 -24.17 41.05 14.87
N ALA A 238 -23.97 39.86 14.36
CA ALA A 238 -23.04 39.58 13.25
C ALA A 238 -23.36 40.35 11.96
N ASP A 239 -24.51 40.96 11.88
CA ASP A 239 -25.01 41.75 10.75
C ASP A 239 -24.41 43.17 10.69
N ASP A 240 -23.72 43.65 11.73
CA ASP A 240 -23.15 45.00 11.81
C ASP A 240 -21.69 45.11 11.33
N LEU A 241 -21.14 44.07 10.71
CA LEU A 241 -19.78 44.07 10.20
C LEU A 241 -19.70 44.82 8.86
N THR A 242 -19.15 46.03 8.86
CA THR A 242 -18.94 46.83 7.64
C THR A 242 -17.49 46.67 7.14
N LEU A 243 -17.34 46.31 5.87
CA LEU A 243 -16.03 46.28 5.23
C LEU A 243 -15.50 47.70 4.98
N LYS A 244 -14.20 47.87 5.06
CA LYS A 244 -13.54 49.11 4.64
C LYS A 244 -13.90 49.46 3.20
N PRO A 245 -13.82 50.76 2.80
CA PRO A 245 -14.10 51.19 1.44
C PRO A 245 -13.31 50.38 0.38
N LEU A 246 -13.88 50.21 -0.81
CA LEU A 246 -13.36 49.35 -1.88
C LEU A 246 -11.92 49.70 -2.32
N ASP A 247 -11.53 50.97 -2.22
CA ASP A 247 -10.20 51.49 -2.51
C ASP A 247 -9.15 51.09 -1.45
N GLN A 248 -9.58 50.63 -0.28
CA GLN A 248 -8.77 50.16 0.82
C GLN A 248 -8.74 48.61 0.90
N LEU A 249 -9.45 47.89 0.05
CA LEU A 249 -9.48 46.44 0.02
C LEU A 249 -8.52 45.86 -1.03
N PRO A 250 -7.79 44.81 -0.70
CA PRO A 250 -7.06 44.02 -1.72
C PRO A 250 -8.08 43.32 -2.63
N SER A 251 -7.83 43.26 -3.92
CA SER A 251 -8.62 42.44 -4.83
C SER A 251 -8.30 40.95 -4.69
N LEU A 252 -9.25 40.07 -5.03
CA LEU A 252 -9.01 38.61 -5.06
C LEU A 252 -7.81 38.22 -5.94
N ARG A 253 -7.59 38.99 -7.03
CA ARG A 253 -6.41 38.75 -7.91
C ARG A 253 -5.10 39.09 -7.21
N GLN A 254 -5.05 40.21 -6.46
CA GLN A 254 -3.89 40.57 -5.64
C GLN A 254 -3.66 39.53 -4.52
N PHE A 255 -4.74 39.12 -3.86
CA PHE A 255 -4.67 38.08 -2.83
C PHE A 255 -4.09 36.77 -3.38
N SER A 256 -4.61 36.28 -4.51
CA SER A 256 -4.13 35.06 -5.15
C SER A 256 -2.68 35.18 -5.61
N TYR A 257 -2.29 36.32 -6.19
CA TYR A 257 -0.91 36.54 -6.65
C TYR A 257 0.09 36.54 -5.51
N TRP A 258 -0.16 37.35 -4.48
CA TRP A 258 0.76 37.44 -3.35
C TRP A 258 0.73 36.22 -2.44
N GLY A 259 -0.43 35.56 -2.35
CA GLY A 259 -0.57 34.29 -1.64
C GLY A 259 0.27 33.17 -2.27
N ARG A 260 0.23 33.01 -3.60
CA ARG A 260 1.10 32.06 -4.32
C ARG A 260 2.58 32.43 -4.19
N LYS A 261 2.90 33.72 -4.27
CA LYS A 261 4.30 34.17 -4.11
C LYS A 261 4.83 33.95 -2.70
N ALA A 262 3.98 33.93 -1.68
CA ALA A 262 4.38 33.72 -0.28
C ALA A 262 4.68 32.26 0.07
N PHE A 263 4.18 31.31 -0.72
CA PHE A 263 4.33 29.87 -0.50
C PHE A 263 4.75 29.21 -1.82
N ASP A 264 5.65 28.23 -1.73
CA ASP A 264 6.01 27.38 -2.84
C ASP A 264 4.82 26.49 -3.27
N ASP A 265 4.60 26.36 -4.59
CA ASP A 265 3.48 25.60 -5.15
C ASP A 265 3.50 24.12 -4.73
N LEU A 266 4.69 23.51 -4.61
CA LEU A 266 4.84 22.13 -4.13
C LEU A 266 4.45 22.01 -2.65
N THR A 267 4.78 23.01 -1.84
CA THR A 267 4.40 23.05 -0.42
C THR A 267 2.88 23.16 -0.27
N ILE A 268 2.23 23.98 -1.10
CA ILE A 268 0.75 24.08 -1.13
C ILE A 268 0.15 22.74 -1.54
N LEU A 269 0.63 22.14 -2.62
CA LEU A 269 0.14 20.87 -3.14
C LEU A 269 0.27 19.77 -2.09
N ARG A 270 1.45 19.65 -1.45
CA ARG A 270 1.72 18.66 -0.41
C ARG A 270 0.80 18.83 0.81
N SER A 271 0.66 20.06 1.29
CA SER A 271 -0.19 20.36 2.45
C SER A 271 -1.66 20.07 2.16
N ARG A 272 -2.18 20.43 0.98
CA ARG A 272 -3.56 20.20 0.57
C ARG A 272 -3.86 18.73 0.22
N ALA A 273 -2.94 18.05 -0.43
CA ALA A 273 -3.08 16.61 -0.73
C ALA A 273 -2.99 15.75 0.54
N GLY A 274 -2.29 16.24 1.56
CA GLY A 274 -1.90 15.48 2.74
C GLY A 274 -0.73 14.54 2.46
N GLU A 275 0.02 14.21 3.50
CA GLU A 275 1.26 13.44 3.36
C GLU A 275 1.04 12.07 2.70
N ARG A 276 -0.04 11.38 3.04
CA ARG A 276 -0.37 10.07 2.47
C ARG A 276 -0.56 10.13 0.95
N ARG A 277 -1.35 11.11 0.46
CA ARG A 277 -1.61 11.27 -0.98
C ARG A 277 -0.38 11.81 -1.70
N TRP A 278 0.39 12.69 -1.06
CA TRP A 278 1.65 13.18 -1.60
C TRP A 278 2.64 12.04 -1.85
N GLN A 279 2.83 11.16 -0.87
CA GLN A 279 3.73 9.99 -1.01
C GLN A 279 3.26 9.03 -2.09
N LYS A 280 1.94 8.90 -2.25
CA LYS A 280 1.34 8.01 -3.23
C LYS A 280 1.43 8.56 -4.67
N ASP A 281 1.03 9.83 -4.89
CA ASP A 281 0.67 10.33 -6.21
C ASP A 281 1.64 11.42 -6.75
N HIS A 282 2.42 12.06 -5.88
CA HIS A 282 3.17 13.27 -6.25
C HIS A 282 4.67 13.20 -5.99
N ARG A 283 5.14 12.20 -5.29
CA ARG A 283 6.57 12.02 -5.01
C ARG A 283 7.34 11.64 -6.27
N GLY A 284 8.52 12.23 -6.48
CA GLY A 284 9.45 11.79 -7.51
C GLY A 284 9.96 10.37 -7.23
N LEU A 285 9.97 9.54 -8.25
CA LEU A 285 10.49 8.16 -8.20
C LEU A 285 11.87 8.13 -8.87
N THR A 286 12.83 7.47 -8.22
CA THR A 286 14.21 7.33 -8.71
C THR A 286 14.48 5.98 -9.37
N GLY A 287 13.51 5.05 -9.33
CA GLY A 287 13.64 3.69 -9.86
C GLY A 287 12.31 3.13 -10.36
N ARG A 288 12.36 1.93 -10.89
CA ARG A 288 11.20 1.16 -11.35
C ARG A 288 10.96 -0.02 -10.41
N ALA A 289 9.73 -0.54 -10.35
CA ALA A 289 9.38 -1.69 -9.53
C ALA A 289 10.16 -2.98 -9.87
N ASN A 290 10.71 -3.05 -11.09
CA ASN A 290 11.52 -4.17 -11.54
C ASN A 290 13.04 -3.99 -11.37
N ASP A 291 13.49 -2.88 -10.81
CA ASP A 291 14.92 -2.68 -10.58
C ASP A 291 15.46 -3.74 -9.64
N GLY A 292 16.61 -4.31 -9.99
CA GLY A 292 17.22 -5.41 -9.24
C GLY A 292 16.63 -6.81 -9.50
N VAL A 293 15.65 -6.93 -10.41
CA VAL A 293 15.11 -8.23 -10.83
C VAL A 293 15.76 -8.66 -12.12
N TYR A 294 16.46 -9.79 -12.09
CA TYR A 294 17.32 -10.24 -13.20
C TYR A 294 16.75 -11.42 -14.00
N GLY A 295 15.73 -12.12 -13.51
CA GLY A 295 15.14 -13.26 -14.23
C GLY A 295 13.78 -13.67 -13.66
N PRO A 296 13.10 -14.63 -14.35
CA PRO A 296 11.91 -15.28 -13.83
C PRO A 296 12.16 -15.91 -12.46
N CYS A 297 11.14 -16.02 -11.63
CA CYS A 297 11.23 -16.58 -10.27
C CYS A 297 12.15 -15.83 -9.30
N HIS A 298 12.76 -14.70 -9.69
CA HIS A 298 13.51 -13.90 -8.74
C HIS A 298 12.56 -13.25 -7.72
N ARG A 299 11.52 -12.56 -8.20
CA ARG A 299 10.53 -11.92 -7.32
C ARG A 299 9.12 -12.11 -7.85
N PHE A 300 8.23 -12.59 -6.97
CA PHE A 300 6.79 -12.55 -7.22
C PHE A 300 6.14 -11.46 -6.37
N GLU A 301 5.12 -10.83 -6.93
CA GLU A 301 4.22 -9.93 -6.21
C GLU A 301 2.86 -10.59 -6.06
N ILE A 302 2.30 -10.57 -4.85
CA ILE A 302 0.92 -11.00 -4.57
C ILE A 302 0.10 -9.81 -4.09
N ASP A 303 -1.15 -9.74 -4.52
CA ASP A 303 -2.11 -8.74 -4.07
C ASP A 303 -3.53 -9.24 -4.23
N ALA A 304 -4.46 -8.61 -3.49
CA ALA A 304 -5.89 -8.93 -3.51
C ALA A 304 -6.73 -7.72 -3.88
N THR A 305 -7.78 -7.95 -4.65
CA THR A 305 -8.77 -6.91 -4.97
C THR A 305 -10.18 -7.47 -4.88
N ILE A 306 -11.14 -6.62 -4.50
CA ILE A 306 -12.57 -6.96 -4.59
C ILE A 306 -13.02 -6.72 -6.03
N ALA A 307 -13.50 -7.75 -6.71
CA ALA A 307 -13.97 -7.63 -8.08
C ALA A 307 -15.15 -6.67 -8.21
N ASP A 308 -15.22 -5.96 -9.33
CA ASP A 308 -16.30 -5.00 -9.60
C ASP A 308 -17.55 -5.69 -10.20
N ILE A 309 -17.96 -6.81 -9.60
CA ILE A 309 -19.12 -7.58 -10.03
C ILE A 309 -19.79 -8.26 -8.83
N TYR A 310 -21.12 -8.33 -8.85
CA TYR A 310 -21.91 -9.13 -7.92
C TYR A 310 -22.18 -10.52 -8.51
N LEU A 311 -22.09 -11.54 -7.67
CA LEU A 311 -22.32 -12.93 -8.05
C LEU A 311 -23.60 -13.47 -7.40
N VAL A 312 -24.08 -14.59 -7.94
CA VAL A 312 -25.22 -15.36 -7.41
C VAL A 312 -24.77 -16.71 -6.86
N SER A 313 -25.57 -17.27 -5.99
CA SER A 313 -25.33 -18.60 -5.42
C SER A 313 -25.50 -19.72 -6.47
N ARG A 314 -24.56 -20.67 -6.48
CA ARG A 314 -24.68 -21.90 -7.26
C ARG A 314 -25.91 -22.74 -6.89
N TYR A 315 -26.31 -22.67 -5.62
CA TYR A 315 -27.45 -23.45 -5.10
C TYR A 315 -28.81 -22.81 -5.39
N ASN A 316 -28.84 -21.49 -5.51
CA ASN A 316 -30.04 -20.73 -5.86
C ASN A 316 -29.64 -19.43 -6.57
N ARG A 317 -29.87 -19.37 -7.87
CA ARG A 317 -29.53 -18.22 -8.74
C ARG A 317 -30.22 -16.90 -8.38
N ASN A 318 -31.26 -16.95 -7.53
CA ASN A 318 -31.92 -15.75 -7.02
C ASN A 318 -31.23 -15.15 -5.79
N TRP A 319 -30.23 -15.83 -5.23
CA TRP A 319 -29.46 -15.33 -4.08
C TRP A 319 -28.22 -14.62 -4.54
N VAL A 320 -28.21 -13.31 -4.41
CA VAL A 320 -27.00 -12.51 -4.62
C VAL A 320 -26.06 -12.74 -3.43
N ILE A 321 -24.84 -13.24 -3.69
CA ILE A 321 -23.86 -13.60 -2.67
C ILE A 321 -22.78 -12.54 -2.45
N GLY A 322 -22.87 -11.40 -3.15
CA GLY A 322 -21.92 -10.31 -3.01
C GLY A 322 -20.82 -10.33 -4.06
N ARG A 323 -19.75 -9.60 -3.78
CA ARG A 323 -18.60 -9.41 -4.66
C ARG A 323 -17.47 -10.36 -4.27
N PRO A 324 -16.86 -11.09 -5.21
CA PRO A 324 -15.73 -11.96 -4.90
C PRO A 324 -14.44 -11.17 -4.72
N VAL A 325 -13.48 -11.76 -4.00
CA VAL A 325 -12.11 -11.30 -3.89
C VAL A 325 -11.24 -12.08 -4.87
N ILE A 326 -10.44 -11.37 -5.65
CA ILE A 326 -9.48 -11.95 -6.60
C ILE A 326 -8.09 -11.75 -6.03
N TYR A 327 -7.33 -12.82 -5.93
CA TYR A 327 -5.89 -12.81 -5.64
C TYR A 327 -5.13 -13.09 -6.92
N VAL A 328 -4.09 -12.32 -7.17
CA VAL A 328 -3.21 -12.49 -8.33
C VAL A 328 -1.77 -12.52 -7.86
N VAL A 329 -1.02 -13.49 -8.37
CA VAL A 329 0.43 -13.60 -8.19
C VAL A 329 1.09 -13.34 -9.53
N VAL A 330 2.04 -12.41 -9.55
CA VAL A 330 2.71 -11.95 -10.79
C VAL A 330 4.21 -12.09 -10.66
N ASP A 331 4.86 -12.64 -11.66
CA ASP A 331 6.32 -12.56 -11.79
C ASP A 331 6.75 -11.18 -12.24
N VAL A 332 7.66 -10.58 -11.49
CA VAL A 332 8.11 -9.18 -11.72
C VAL A 332 8.93 -9.03 -12.99
N PHE A 333 9.71 -10.05 -13.36
CA PHE A 333 10.53 -10.03 -14.57
C PHE A 333 9.69 -10.03 -15.84
N SER A 334 8.93 -11.10 -16.05
CA SER A 334 8.12 -11.31 -17.26
C SER A 334 6.79 -10.59 -17.25
N THR A 335 6.33 -10.17 -16.08
CA THR A 335 4.97 -9.68 -15.83
C THR A 335 3.88 -10.74 -16.06
N MET A 336 4.26 -12.01 -16.17
CA MET A 336 3.34 -13.13 -16.31
C MET A 336 2.52 -13.31 -15.01
N ILE A 337 1.23 -13.52 -15.15
CA ILE A 337 0.41 -13.93 -14.03
C ILE A 337 0.70 -15.41 -13.81
N VAL A 338 1.36 -15.72 -12.69
CA VAL A 338 1.80 -17.07 -12.33
C VAL A 338 0.82 -17.82 -11.45
N GLY A 339 -0.11 -17.11 -10.81
CA GLY A 339 -1.15 -17.73 -9.99
C GLY A 339 -2.37 -16.82 -9.81
N ILE A 340 -3.53 -17.45 -9.62
CA ILE A 340 -4.80 -16.78 -9.35
C ILE A 340 -5.63 -17.59 -8.36
N PHE A 341 -6.42 -16.90 -7.55
CA PHE A 341 -7.49 -17.47 -6.75
C PHE A 341 -8.66 -16.50 -6.68
N VAL A 342 -9.87 -17.02 -6.74
CA VAL A 342 -11.12 -16.25 -6.61
C VAL A 342 -11.93 -16.85 -5.46
N GLY A 343 -12.25 -16.03 -4.46
CA GLY A 343 -12.96 -16.48 -3.26
C GLY A 343 -13.99 -15.47 -2.78
N LEU A 344 -14.77 -15.85 -1.78
CA LEU A 344 -15.79 -14.99 -1.15
C LEU A 344 -15.34 -14.43 0.21
N GLU A 345 -14.22 -14.92 0.74
CA GLU A 345 -13.65 -14.42 2.00
C GLU A 345 -12.94 -13.10 1.76
N GLY A 346 -12.94 -12.22 2.78
CA GLY A 346 -12.21 -10.97 2.73
C GLY A 346 -10.70 -11.18 2.54
N PRO A 347 -9.96 -10.13 2.11
CA PRO A 347 -8.52 -10.23 1.94
C PRO A 347 -7.82 -10.71 3.22
N GLY A 348 -7.00 -11.77 3.07
CA GLY A 348 -6.28 -12.37 4.19
C GLY A 348 -5.50 -13.61 3.76
N TRP A 349 -4.79 -14.23 4.72
CA TRP A 349 -3.93 -15.38 4.46
C TRP A 349 -4.66 -16.56 3.81
N ASN A 350 -5.90 -16.81 4.22
CA ASN A 350 -6.66 -17.96 3.71
C ASN A 350 -6.86 -17.90 2.18
N GLY A 351 -7.14 -16.71 1.62
CA GLY A 351 -7.19 -16.52 0.17
C GLY A 351 -5.82 -16.50 -0.48
N ALA A 352 -4.84 -15.80 0.14
CA ALA A 352 -3.48 -15.70 -0.39
C ALA A 352 -2.80 -17.07 -0.56
N ARG A 353 -2.94 -17.99 0.42
CA ARG A 353 -2.36 -19.33 0.34
C ARG A 353 -2.85 -20.14 -0.85
N HIS A 354 -4.12 -19.99 -1.24
CA HIS A 354 -4.66 -20.67 -2.42
C HIS A 354 -4.07 -20.10 -3.72
N ALA A 355 -3.91 -18.78 -3.81
CA ALA A 355 -3.25 -18.15 -4.96
C ALA A 355 -1.77 -18.54 -5.04
N LEU A 356 -1.07 -18.62 -3.92
CA LEU A 356 0.32 -19.08 -3.85
C LEU A 356 0.45 -20.55 -4.19
N PHE A 357 -0.43 -21.40 -3.67
CA PHE A 357 -0.47 -22.83 -4.06
C PHE A 357 -0.66 -22.98 -5.56
N ASN A 358 -1.63 -22.24 -6.14
CA ASN A 358 -1.81 -22.21 -7.58
C ASN A 358 -0.57 -21.66 -8.31
N ALA A 359 0.15 -20.66 -7.78
CA ALA A 359 1.35 -20.13 -8.41
C ALA A 359 2.50 -21.16 -8.46
N PHE A 360 2.65 -21.96 -7.41
CA PHE A 360 3.79 -22.85 -7.21
C PHE A 360 3.57 -24.26 -7.75
N THR A 361 2.36 -24.62 -8.17
CA THR A 361 2.00 -25.95 -8.68
C THR A 361 1.57 -25.91 -10.15
N ASP A 362 1.42 -27.07 -10.78
CA ASP A 362 0.91 -27.21 -12.15
C ASP A 362 -0.56 -26.74 -12.25
N LYS A 363 -0.92 -26.12 -13.38
CA LYS A 363 -2.23 -25.50 -13.59
C LYS A 363 -3.23 -26.39 -14.29
N VAL A 364 -2.81 -27.53 -14.86
CA VAL A 364 -3.70 -28.39 -15.69
C VAL A 364 -4.90 -28.88 -14.87
N ALA A 365 -4.62 -29.44 -13.69
CA ALA A 365 -5.69 -29.92 -12.80
C ALA A 365 -6.59 -28.79 -12.29
N PHE A 366 -5.99 -27.64 -11.95
CA PHE A 366 -6.73 -26.46 -11.53
C PHE A 366 -7.68 -25.95 -12.63
N CYS A 367 -7.17 -25.76 -13.86
CA CYS A 367 -7.99 -25.30 -14.98
C CYS A 367 -9.12 -26.29 -15.31
N ARG A 368 -8.85 -27.59 -15.28
CA ARG A 368 -9.84 -28.64 -15.50
C ARG A 368 -11.00 -28.58 -14.50
N THR A 369 -10.72 -28.21 -13.25
CA THR A 369 -11.77 -28.05 -12.22
C THR A 369 -12.82 -27.01 -12.63
N TYR A 370 -12.40 -26.01 -13.42
CA TYR A 370 -13.28 -24.95 -13.94
C TYR A 370 -13.69 -25.17 -15.40
N GLY A 371 -13.49 -26.37 -15.94
CA GLY A 371 -13.92 -26.74 -17.31
C GLY A 371 -13.04 -26.19 -18.43
N ILE A 372 -11.77 -25.86 -18.12
CA ILE A 372 -10.79 -25.35 -19.09
C ILE A 372 -9.71 -26.42 -19.27
N GLU A 373 -9.62 -26.99 -20.48
CA GLU A 373 -8.55 -27.92 -20.83
C GLU A 373 -7.36 -27.14 -21.38
N ILE A 374 -6.20 -27.33 -20.76
CA ILE A 374 -4.91 -26.73 -21.20
C ILE A 374 -3.82 -27.79 -21.17
N GLU A 375 -2.80 -27.60 -21.98
CA GLU A 375 -1.51 -28.28 -21.82
C GLU A 375 -0.65 -27.57 -20.78
N ALA A 376 0.26 -28.29 -20.10
CA ALA A 376 1.17 -27.71 -19.11
C ALA A 376 2.02 -26.57 -19.69
N SER A 377 2.35 -26.63 -20.97
CA SER A 377 3.05 -25.58 -21.71
C SER A 377 2.26 -24.28 -21.84
N ALA A 378 0.91 -24.32 -21.76
CA ALA A 378 0.07 -23.15 -21.92
C ALA A 378 0.18 -22.19 -20.71
N TRP A 379 0.50 -22.72 -19.53
CA TRP A 379 0.75 -21.88 -18.34
C TRP A 379 1.95 -22.47 -17.56
N PRO A 380 3.20 -22.17 -18.00
CA PRO A 380 4.38 -22.93 -17.63
C PRO A 380 4.92 -22.67 -16.22
N SER A 381 4.27 -21.82 -15.44
CA SER A 381 4.75 -21.51 -14.09
C SER A 381 4.31 -22.59 -13.09
N HIS A 382 5.28 -23.20 -12.42
CA HIS A 382 5.10 -24.14 -11.30
C HIS A 382 6.31 -24.09 -10.36
N HIS A 383 6.98 -22.92 -10.33
CA HIS A 383 8.23 -22.72 -9.63
C HIS A 383 8.05 -21.80 -8.43
N LEU A 384 8.86 -22.00 -7.41
CA LEU A 384 8.96 -21.13 -6.24
C LEU A 384 9.79 -19.89 -6.58
N PRO A 385 9.42 -18.68 -6.13
CA PRO A 385 10.26 -17.51 -6.25
C PRO A 385 11.37 -17.50 -5.20
N GLN A 386 12.42 -16.73 -5.42
CA GLN A 386 13.41 -16.42 -4.39
C GLN A 386 12.82 -15.44 -3.36
N GLU A 387 12.09 -14.43 -3.84
CA GLU A 387 11.46 -13.40 -3.01
C GLU A 387 9.98 -13.28 -3.34
N LEU A 388 9.16 -13.20 -2.30
CA LEU A 388 7.73 -12.92 -2.39
C LEU A 388 7.42 -11.56 -1.77
N MET A 389 6.93 -10.62 -2.57
CA MET A 389 6.48 -9.32 -2.10
C MET A 389 4.97 -9.31 -1.87
N ALA A 390 4.56 -8.93 -0.67
CA ALA A 390 3.16 -8.89 -0.27
C ALA A 390 2.85 -7.70 0.63
N ASP A 391 1.56 -7.42 0.84
CA ASP A 391 1.13 -6.42 1.79
C ASP A 391 1.23 -6.91 3.23
N ARG A 392 1.44 -5.95 4.12
CA ARG A 392 1.59 -6.20 5.56
C ARG A 392 0.40 -6.93 6.17
N GLY A 393 -0.82 -6.65 5.68
CA GLY A 393 -2.05 -7.27 6.20
C GLY A 393 -2.20 -8.75 5.86
N GLU A 394 -1.65 -9.21 4.75
CA GLU A 394 -1.79 -10.59 4.26
C GLU A 394 -0.74 -11.52 4.85
N MET A 395 0.48 -11.00 5.14
CA MET A 395 1.65 -11.77 5.55
C MET A 395 2.05 -11.58 7.03
N LEU A 396 1.27 -10.83 7.82
CA LEU A 396 1.53 -10.70 9.26
C LEU A 396 1.04 -11.94 10.00
N GLY A 397 1.97 -12.80 10.39
CA GLY A 397 1.67 -13.89 11.29
C GLY A 397 2.63 -15.08 11.16
N GLN A 398 2.39 -16.10 11.97
CA GLN A 398 3.17 -17.34 11.99
C GLN A 398 3.14 -18.11 10.66
N ALA A 399 2.18 -17.82 9.77
CA ALA A 399 2.07 -18.45 8.45
C ALA A 399 3.22 -18.06 7.52
N ALA A 400 3.70 -16.81 7.59
CA ALA A 400 4.85 -16.34 6.82
C ALA A 400 6.15 -17.09 7.14
N GLU A 401 6.33 -17.48 8.42
CA GLU A 401 7.51 -18.28 8.83
C GLU A 401 7.56 -19.66 8.15
N GLY A 402 6.41 -20.26 7.83
CA GLY A 402 6.33 -21.53 7.10
C GLY A 402 6.86 -21.41 5.67
N ILE A 403 6.63 -20.30 5.01
CA ILE A 403 7.15 -20.02 3.66
C ILE A 403 8.66 -19.85 3.69
N VAL A 404 9.18 -19.04 4.60
CA VAL A 404 10.62 -18.78 4.70
C VAL A 404 11.39 -20.03 5.12
N SER A 405 10.97 -20.67 6.21
CA SER A 405 11.70 -21.80 6.76
C SER A 405 11.48 -23.12 6.02
N GLY A 406 10.32 -23.29 5.37
CA GLY A 406 9.93 -24.54 4.72
C GLY A 406 10.14 -24.56 3.21
N LEU A 407 9.83 -23.46 2.53
CA LEU A 407 9.96 -23.36 1.07
C LEU A 407 11.22 -22.58 0.64
N GLY A 408 11.92 -21.93 1.58
CA GLY A 408 13.14 -21.16 1.27
C GLY A 408 12.84 -19.88 0.47
N ILE A 409 11.69 -19.27 0.66
CA ILE A 409 11.28 -18.06 -0.04
C ILE A 409 11.46 -16.87 0.91
N ASP A 410 12.21 -15.85 0.51
CA ASP A 410 12.33 -14.62 1.26
C ASP A 410 11.05 -13.78 1.13
N ILE A 411 10.59 -13.20 2.24
CA ILE A 411 9.38 -12.36 2.24
C ILE A 411 9.77 -10.90 2.34
N ALA A 412 9.43 -10.12 1.31
CA ALA A 412 9.51 -8.68 1.29
C ALA A 412 8.13 -8.08 1.59
N ILE A 413 8.07 -7.22 2.62
CA ILE A 413 6.83 -6.53 2.98
C ILE A 413 6.88 -5.12 2.43
N ALA A 414 5.91 -4.76 1.58
CA ALA A 414 5.81 -3.42 1.04
C ALA A 414 5.57 -2.40 2.18
N PRO A 415 6.30 -1.27 2.19
CA PRO A 415 6.05 -0.20 3.14
C PRO A 415 4.61 0.33 3.00
N PRO A 416 3.94 0.69 4.11
CA PRO A 416 2.59 1.22 4.05
C PRO A 416 2.54 2.50 3.20
N PHE A 417 1.47 2.65 2.42
CA PHE A 417 1.23 3.81 1.53
C PHE A 417 2.25 4.00 0.40
N ARG A 418 2.94 2.94 0.00
CA ARG A 418 3.94 2.91 -1.07
C ARG A 418 3.51 1.97 -2.22
N PRO A 419 2.48 2.33 -3.01
CA PRO A 419 2.00 1.49 -4.12
C PRO A 419 3.04 1.31 -5.24
N ASP A 420 4.02 2.21 -5.30
CA ASP A 420 5.14 2.13 -6.23
C ASP A 420 5.96 0.84 -6.07
N TRP A 421 5.95 0.20 -4.91
CA TRP A 421 6.63 -1.07 -4.65
C TRP A 421 5.88 -2.29 -5.21
N LYS A 422 4.55 -2.21 -5.37
CA LYS A 422 3.68 -3.25 -5.92
C LYS A 422 2.99 -2.81 -7.23
N ALA A 423 3.60 -1.87 -7.94
CA ALA A 423 3.01 -1.27 -9.12
C ALA A 423 2.72 -2.29 -10.24
N ILE A 424 3.45 -3.41 -10.27
CA ILE A 424 3.27 -4.43 -11.29
C ILE A 424 1.96 -5.19 -11.05
N VAL A 425 1.75 -5.77 -9.86
CA VAL A 425 0.52 -6.52 -9.58
C VAL A 425 -0.71 -5.62 -9.57
N GLU A 426 -0.63 -4.40 -9.00
CA GLU A 426 -1.76 -3.45 -9.05
C GLU A 426 -2.19 -3.10 -10.49
N SER A 427 -1.23 -2.93 -11.38
CA SER A 427 -1.53 -2.68 -12.78
C SER A 427 -2.18 -3.88 -13.49
N ARG A 428 -1.94 -5.13 -13.00
CA ARG A 428 -2.54 -6.34 -13.56
C ARG A 428 -4.02 -6.44 -13.27
N PHE A 429 -4.48 -6.05 -12.10
CA PHE A 429 -5.92 -5.99 -11.81
C PHE A 429 -6.68 -5.13 -12.80
N ARG A 430 -6.15 -3.94 -13.11
CA ARG A 430 -6.75 -3.05 -14.11
C ARG A 430 -6.80 -3.68 -15.50
N LEU A 431 -5.72 -4.38 -15.88
CA LEU A 431 -5.66 -5.06 -17.17
C LEU A 431 -6.58 -6.28 -17.22
N LEU A 432 -6.65 -7.08 -16.16
CA LEU A 432 -7.59 -8.21 -16.08
C LEU A 432 -9.04 -7.73 -16.14
N ASN A 433 -9.41 -6.70 -15.40
CA ASN A 433 -10.75 -6.11 -15.47
C ASN A 433 -11.10 -5.63 -16.89
N LYS A 434 -10.12 -5.08 -17.61
CA LYS A 434 -10.30 -4.68 -19.02
C LYS A 434 -10.40 -5.89 -19.95
N THR A 435 -9.55 -6.91 -19.76
CA THR A 435 -9.52 -8.12 -20.61
C THR A 435 -10.76 -8.97 -20.40
N SER A 436 -11.18 -9.17 -19.16
CA SER A 436 -12.39 -9.93 -18.81
C SER A 436 -13.69 -9.20 -19.15
N GLN A 437 -13.61 -7.92 -19.51
CA GLN A 437 -14.76 -7.09 -19.86
C GLN A 437 -15.86 -7.09 -18.78
N ILE A 438 -15.48 -7.15 -17.51
CA ILE A 438 -16.40 -7.26 -16.36
C ILE A 438 -17.54 -6.25 -16.44
N HIS A 439 -17.26 -5.01 -16.87
CA HIS A 439 -18.24 -3.94 -16.97
C HIS A 439 -19.42 -4.21 -17.92
N TRP A 440 -19.31 -5.21 -18.80
CA TRP A 440 -20.39 -5.65 -19.69
C TRP A 440 -21.25 -6.76 -19.09
N ILE A 441 -20.75 -7.42 -18.05
CA ILE A 441 -21.44 -8.57 -17.45
C ILE A 441 -22.58 -8.05 -16.56
N PRO A 442 -23.78 -8.65 -16.63
CA PRO A 442 -24.86 -8.30 -15.71
C PRO A 442 -24.43 -8.49 -14.24
N GLY A 443 -24.76 -7.53 -13.39
CA GLY A 443 -24.30 -7.50 -12.00
C GLY A 443 -22.97 -6.76 -11.77
N ALA A 444 -22.32 -6.23 -12.84
CA ALA A 444 -21.13 -5.38 -12.70
C ALA A 444 -21.45 -4.09 -11.96
N VAL A 445 -20.47 -3.62 -11.18
CA VAL A 445 -20.56 -2.34 -10.46
C VAL A 445 -20.58 -1.19 -11.47
N ARG A 446 -21.59 -0.33 -11.36
CA ARG A 446 -21.74 0.85 -12.21
C ARG A 446 -21.16 2.07 -11.49
N GLU A 447 -20.42 2.91 -12.21
CA GLU A 447 -19.88 4.17 -11.67
C GLU A 447 -21.02 5.16 -11.33
N ARG A 448 -22.14 5.07 -12.01
CA ARG A 448 -23.31 5.92 -11.75
C ARG A 448 -24.04 5.42 -10.51
N ILE A 449 -24.21 6.29 -9.56
CA ILE A 449 -25.10 6.05 -8.40
C ILE A 449 -26.52 5.95 -8.92
N ALA A 450 -27.20 4.83 -8.61
CA ALA A 450 -28.61 4.64 -8.98
C ALA A 450 -29.47 5.77 -8.37
N GLU A 451 -30.30 6.40 -9.19
CA GLU A 451 -31.29 7.39 -8.72
C GLU A 451 -32.42 6.71 -7.96
N ARG A 452 -33.09 7.46 -7.09
CA ARG A 452 -34.18 6.92 -6.28
C ARG A 452 -35.31 6.42 -7.20
N GLY A 453 -35.57 5.10 -7.20
CA GLY A 453 -36.56 4.45 -8.05
C GLY A 453 -35.98 3.68 -9.25
N GLU A 454 -34.68 3.74 -9.53
CA GLU A 454 -34.02 2.86 -10.49
C GLU A 454 -33.91 1.43 -9.93
N ARG A 455 -33.95 0.44 -10.82
CA ARG A 455 -33.71 -0.96 -10.44
C ARG A 455 -32.29 -1.14 -9.94
N ASP A 456 -32.15 -1.84 -8.81
CA ASP A 456 -30.84 -2.15 -8.24
C ASP A 456 -30.07 -3.11 -9.16
N TYR A 457 -28.97 -2.64 -9.76
CA TYR A 457 -28.12 -3.42 -10.68
C TYR A 457 -27.50 -4.67 -10.05
N ARG A 458 -27.44 -4.75 -8.71
CA ARG A 458 -26.99 -5.95 -8.00
C ARG A 458 -27.89 -7.16 -8.26
N LEU A 459 -29.17 -6.91 -8.49
CA LEU A 459 -30.16 -7.92 -8.81
C LEU A 459 -30.06 -8.43 -10.26
N ASP A 460 -29.24 -7.79 -11.09
CA ASP A 460 -28.95 -8.24 -12.46
C ASP A 460 -27.83 -9.28 -12.49
N ALA A 461 -27.23 -9.63 -11.33
CA ALA A 461 -26.16 -10.62 -11.24
C ALA A 461 -26.63 -11.99 -11.75
N VAL A 462 -25.80 -12.65 -12.56
CA VAL A 462 -26.14 -13.93 -13.22
C VAL A 462 -25.07 -15.02 -13.01
N LEU A 463 -23.80 -14.64 -12.79
CA LEU A 463 -22.69 -15.59 -12.67
C LEU A 463 -22.55 -16.13 -11.26
N ASP A 464 -22.28 -17.43 -11.13
CA ASP A 464 -21.78 -18.00 -9.89
C ASP A 464 -20.25 -17.88 -9.77
N LEU A 465 -19.70 -18.30 -8.63
CA LEU A 465 -18.27 -18.20 -8.36
C LEU A 465 -17.43 -19.04 -9.35
N ALA A 466 -17.90 -20.22 -9.74
CA ALA A 466 -17.16 -21.10 -10.64
C ALA A 466 -17.15 -20.57 -12.08
N GLU A 467 -18.27 -20.06 -12.56
CA GLU A 467 -18.40 -19.42 -13.88
C GLU A 467 -17.54 -18.16 -13.96
N PHE A 468 -17.57 -17.34 -12.90
CA PHE A 468 -16.71 -16.16 -12.84
C PHE A 468 -15.22 -16.55 -12.80
N THR A 469 -14.85 -17.58 -12.05
CA THR A 469 -13.47 -18.08 -12.00
C THR A 469 -13.01 -18.59 -13.38
N ASN A 470 -13.87 -19.28 -14.12
CA ASN A 470 -13.60 -19.70 -15.50
C ASN A 470 -13.26 -18.50 -16.39
N ILE A 471 -14.07 -17.43 -16.34
CA ILE A 471 -13.81 -16.19 -17.10
C ILE A 471 -12.45 -15.58 -16.70
N MET A 472 -12.14 -15.56 -15.41
CA MET A 472 -10.87 -15.00 -14.92
C MET A 472 -9.66 -15.83 -15.38
N ILE A 473 -9.74 -17.16 -15.35
CA ILE A 473 -8.68 -18.04 -15.86
C ILE A 473 -8.47 -17.81 -17.37
N SER A 474 -9.55 -17.76 -18.15
CA SER A 474 -9.49 -17.48 -19.59
C SER A 474 -8.86 -16.11 -19.87
N SER A 475 -9.16 -15.11 -19.04
CA SER A 475 -8.60 -13.76 -19.13
C SER A 475 -7.10 -13.74 -18.80
N VAL A 476 -6.66 -14.54 -17.83
CA VAL A 476 -5.24 -14.71 -17.48
C VAL A 476 -4.48 -15.36 -18.62
N LEU A 477 -5.00 -16.42 -19.19
CA LEU A 477 -4.38 -17.08 -20.36
C LEU A 477 -4.25 -16.11 -21.53
N HIS A 478 -5.33 -15.40 -21.86
CA HIS A 478 -5.31 -14.37 -22.91
C HIS A 478 -4.28 -13.29 -22.62
N TYR A 479 -4.23 -12.79 -21.38
CA TYR A 479 -3.25 -11.78 -20.96
C TYR A 479 -1.82 -12.28 -21.12
N ASN A 480 -1.51 -13.48 -20.62
CA ASN A 480 -0.17 -14.04 -20.64
C ASN A 480 0.37 -14.22 -22.07
N TYR A 481 -0.51 -14.53 -23.02
CA TYR A 481 -0.13 -14.76 -24.43
C TYR A 481 -0.13 -13.50 -25.31
N HIS A 482 -1.10 -12.60 -25.11
CA HIS A 482 -1.36 -11.51 -26.06
C HIS A 482 -1.01 -10.13 -25.55
N SER A 483 -0.68 -9.96 -24.28
CA SER A 483 -0.25 -8.67 -23.77
C SER A 483 1.18 -8.37 -24.20
N ARG A 484 1.41 -7.20 -24.82
CA ARG A 484 2.75 -6.82 -25.28
C ARG A 484 3.49 -5.99 -24.24
N ARG A 485 4.75 -6.35 -23.99
CA ARG A 485 5.65 -5.73 -23.02
C ARG A 485 6.99 -5.33 -23.64
N PRO A 486 7.01 -4.41 -24.61
CA PRO A 486 8.25 -4.01 -25.28
C PRO A 486 9.24 -3.33 -24.33
N ASP A 487 8.75 -2.75 -23.24
CA ASP A 487 9.55 -2.14 -22.15
C ASP A 487 10.36 -3.15 -21.34
N ARG A 488 10.14 -4.44 -21.53
CA ARG A 488 10.83 -5.55 -20.85
C ARG A 488 11.90 -6.22 -21.72
N LEU A 489 11.97 -5.90 -22.99
CA LEU A 489 12.95 -6.48 -23.89
C LEU A 489 14.37 -5.99 -23.58
N THR A 490 15.29 -6.95 -23.40
CA THR A 490 16.72 -6.68 -23.37
C THR A 490 17.29 -6.63 -24.80
N ALA A 491 18.53 -6.16 -24.95
CA ALA A 491 19.18 -6.10 -26.26
C ALA A 491 19.32 -7.50 -26.92
N ASP A 492 19.50 -8.54 -26.11
CA ASP A 492 19.62 -9.92 -26.59
C ASP A 492 18.26 -10.45 -27.09
N MET A 493 17.19 -10.22 -26.34
CA MET A 493 15.82 -10.57 -26.75
C MET A 493 15.41 -9.88 -28.05
N ILE A 494 15.80 -8.61 -28.23
CA ILE A 494 15.54 -7.87 -29.46
C ILE A 494 16.31 -8.46 -30.63
N ARG A 495 17.58 -8.84 -30.43
CA ARG A 495 18.40 -9.49 -31.45
C ARG A 495 17.83 -10.83 -31.91
N GLU A 496 17.25 -11.60 -31.01
CA GLU A 496 16.59 -12.88 -31.28
C GLU A 496 15.18 -12.72 -31.86
N GLY A 497 14.65 -11.50 -31.92
CA GLY A 497 13.30 -11.23 -32.45
C GLY A 497 12.19 -11.73 -31.52
N LEU A 498 12.42 -11.77 -30.23
CA LEU A 498 11.45 -12.27 -29.25
C LEU A 498 10.18 -11.41 -29.26
N GLU A 499 9.02 -12.04 -29.44
CA GLU A 499 7.76 -11.35 -29.24
C GLU A 499 7.55 -11.07 -27.74
N PRO A 500 7.32 -9.80 -27.34
CA PRO A 500 7.33 -9.41 -25.93
C PRO A 500 6.03 -9.75 -25.19
N SER A 501 5.56 -11.00 -25.28
CA SER A 501 4.45 -11.46 -24.43
C SER A 501 4.96 -11.96 -23.07
N PRO A 502 4.18 -11.87 -21.99
CA PRO A 502 4.59 -12.35 -20.68
C PRO A 502 5.07 -13.80 -20.67
N VAL A 503 4.39 -14.70 -21.39
CA VAL A 503 4.77 -16.12 -21.45
C VAL A 503 6.09 -16.30 -22.21
N ASN A 504 6.34 -15.53 -23.28
CA ASN A 504 7.59 -15.63 -24.03
C ASN A 504 8.78 -15.06 -23.26
N LEU A 505 8.58 -13.93 -22.55
CA LEU A 505 9.58 -13.38 -21.64
C LEU A 505 9.95 -14.38 -20.52
N TRP A 506 8.94 -15.05 -19.96
CA TRP A 506 9.14 -16.09 -18.95
C TRP A 506 9.96 -17.27 -19.52
N ARG A 507 9.53 -17.85 -20.66
CA ARG A 507 10.22 -18.96 -21.30
C ARG A 507 11.66 -18.62 -21.64
N TRP A 508 11.85 -17.48 -22.30
CA TRP A 508 13.18 -17.01 -22.66
C TRP A 508 14.11 -16.87 -21.44
N GLY A 509 13.61 -16.32 -20.34
CA GLY A 509 14.38 -16.16 -19.13
C GLY A 509 14.74 -17.51 -18.46
N ILE A 510 13.85 -18.50 -18.47
CA ILE A 510 14.12 -19.86 -17.99
C ILE A 510 15.14 -20.56 -18.89
N GLU A 511 14.97 -20.53 -20.21
CA GLU A 511 15.83 -21.17 -21.21
C GLU A 511 17.25 -20.59 -21.22
N ASN A 512 17.39 -19.29 -20.99
CA ASN A 512 18.69 -18.62 -20.94
C ASN A 512 19.34 -18.61 -19.54
N GLY A 513 18.82 -19.39 -18.59
CA GLY A 513 19.44 -19.58 -17.27
C GLY A 513 19.45 -18.31 -16.39
N LEU A 514 18.57 -17.34 -16.65
CA LEU A 514 18.44 -16.15 -15.80
C LEU A 514 17.75 -16.44 -14.46
N ALA A 515 17.21 -17.64 -14.30
CA ALA A 515 16.57 -18.08 -13.07
C ALA A 515 17.25 -19.35 -12.56
N ALA A 516 17.20 -19.54 -11.24
CA ALA A 516 17.41 -20.84 -10.61
C ALA A 516 16.01 -21.40 -10.25
N PRO A 517 15.30 -22.03 -11.19
CA PRO A 517 13.95 -22.49 -10.93
C PRO A 517 13.97 -23.56 -9.84
N ASN A 518 13.29 -23.29 -8.74
CA ASN A 518 13.11 -24.21 -7.63
C ASN A 518 11.70 -24.77 -7.69
N THR A 519 11.57 -26.09 -7.65
CA THR A 519 10.28 -26.78 -7.59
C THR A 519 10.24 -27.70 -6.40
N GLN A 520 9.09 -27.80 -5.77
CA GLN A 520 8.85 -28.70 -4.66
C GLN A 520 7.60 -29.55 -4.97
N PRO A 521 7.49 -30.77 -4.41
CA PRO A 521 6.28 -31.58 -4.52
C PRO A 521 5.04 -30.81 -4.02
N ASP A 522 3.93 -30.97 -4.71
CA ASP A 522 2.68 -30.25 -4.44
C ASP A 522 2.18 -30.44 -3.00
N ASP A 523 2.34 -31.62 -2.44
CA ASP A 523 1.98 -31.93 -1.05
C ASP A 523 2.84 -31.16 -0.03
N LEU A 524 4.14 -31.00 -0.27
CA LEU A 524 5.01 -30.19 0.56
C LEU A 524 4.66 -28.71 0.44
N VAL A 525 4.42 -28.21 -0.76
CA VAL A 525 3.95 -26.83 -0.99
C VAL A 525 2.67 -26.59 -0.20
N TYR A 526 1.69 -27.49 -0.33
CA TYR A 526 0.43 -27.38 0.41
C TYR A 526 0.63 -27.28 1.92
N LEU A 527 1.42 -28.20 2.49
CA LEU A 527 1.65 -28.29 3.93
C LEU A 527 2.38 -27.06 4.50
N HIS A 528 3.36 -26.52 3.76
CA HIS A 528 4.06 -25.31 4.18
C HIS A 528 3.23 -24.02 4.06
N LEU A 529 2.20 -24.02 3.23
CA LEU A 529 1.24 -22.90 3.11
C LEU A 529 0.11 -22.96 4.15
N LEU A 530 -0.05 -24.09 4.88
CA LEU A 530 -1.05 -24.18 5.95
C LEU A 530 -0.72 -23.24 7.11
N PRO A 531 -1.73 -22.64 7.72
CA PRO A 531 -1.56 -21.94 8.99
C PRO A 531 -1.17 -22.93 10.09
N ARG A 532 -0.40 -22.44 11.06
CA ARG A 532 0.00 -23.22 12.24
C ARG A 532 -0.51 -22.58 13.51
N ASP A 533 -0.83 -23.41 14.50
CA ASP A 533 -1.27 -22.96 15.83
C ASP A 533 -0.87 -24.01 16.87
N THR A 534 -1.06 -23.69 18.15
CA THR A 534 -0.70 -24.55 19.27
C THR A 534 -1.86 -25.48 19.62
N ALA A 535 -1.61 -26.78 19.61
CA ALA A 535 -2.48 -27.81 20.15
C ALA A 535 -1.96 -28.32 21.50
N SER A 536 -2.80 -29.00 22.27
CA SER A 536 -2.43 -29.62 23.55
C SER A 536 -2.51 -31.13 23.50
N ILE A 537 -1.42 -31.80 23.88
CA ILE A 537 -1.40 -33.25 24.05
C ILE A 537 -2.07 -33.56 25.37
N GLN A 538 -3.15 -34.32 25.34
CA GLN A 538 -3.95 -34.72 26.47
C GLN A 538 -4.09 -36.25 26.53
N ARG A 539 -4.66 -36.76 27.60
CA ARG A 539 -4.89 -38.20 27.79
C ARG A 539 -5.79 -38.84 26.70
N GLY A 540 -6.67 -38.04 26.08
CA GLY A 540 -7.63 -38.48 25.11
C GLY A 540 -7.15 -38.31 23.65
N GLY A 541 -6.02 -37.62 23.42
CA GLY A 541 -5.55 -37.30 22.09
C GLY A 541 -4.86 -35.95 22.02
N ILE A 542 -4.55 -35.50 20.80
CA ILE A 542 -4.08 -34.14 20.50
C ILE A 542 -5.32 -33.24 20.39
N CYS A 543 -5.52 -32.36 21.37
CA CYS A 543 -6.66 -31.46 21.38
C CYS A 543 -6.31 -30.15 20.68
N PHE A 544 -6.98 -29.88 19.58
CA PHE A 544 -6.87 -28.63 18.83
C PHE A 544 -8.26 -27.99 18.69
N LYS A 545 -8.40 -26.76 19.17
CA LYS A 545 -9.68 -26.00 19.10
C LYS A 545 -10.90 -26.79 19.59
N GLY A 546 -10.74 -27.66 20.60
CA GLY A 546 -11.83 -28.48 21.16
C GLY A 546 -12.07 -29.83 20.46
N MET A 547 -11.37 -30.09 19.37
CA MET A 547 -11.42 -31.36 18.63
C MET A 547 -10.23 -32.25 19.00
N TYR A 548 -10.40 -33.58 18.97
CA TYR A 548 -9.35 -34.53 19.31
C TYR A 548 -8.86 -35.30 18.09
N TYR A 549 -7.54 -35.34 17.94
CA TYR A 549 -6.83 -36.00 16.85
C TYR A 549 -5.85 -37.03 17.35
N THR A 550 -5.48 -37.98 16.51
CA THR A 550 -4.49 -39.00 16.79
C THR A 550 -3.64 -39.34 15.55
N CYS A 551 -2.45 -39.87 15.77
CA CYS A 551 -1.61 -40.42 14.70
C CYS A 551 -0.70 -41.52 15.26
N ALA A 552 -0.20 -42.40 14.37
CA ALA A 552 0.68 -43.51 14.73
C ALA A 552 1.93 -43.03 15.47
N TYR A 553 2.55 -41.93 15.03
CA TYR A 553 3.72 -41.33 15.67
C TYR A 553 3.49 -40.96 17.14
N ALA A 554 2.40 -40.25 17.43
CA ALA A 554 2.06 -39.86 18.82
C ALA A 554 1.81 -41.09 19.74
N ILE A 555 1.22 -42.16 19.17
CA ILE A 555 1.00 -43.44 19.87
C ILE A 555 2.33 -44.12 20.16
N GLN A 556 3.20 -44.27 19.17
CA GLN A 556 4.51 -44.90 19.30
C GLN A 556 5.41 -44.17 20.29
N GLN A 557 5.37 -42.84 20.32
CA GLN A 557 6.09 -41.98 21.25
C GLN A 557 5.46 -41.93 22.65
N ASN A 558 4.38 -42.69 22.88
CA ASN A 558 3.64 -42.76 24.14
C ASN A 558 3.17 -41.36 24.67
N TRP A 559 2.84 -40.43 23.79
CA TRP A 559 2.47 -39.07 24.18
C TRP A 559 1.25 -39.04 25.13
N PHE A 560 0.24 -39.84 24.86
CA PHE A 560 -1.00 -39.86 25.65
C PHE A 560 -0.81 -40.53 27.02
N ALA A 561 0.07 -41.52 27.11
CA ALA A 561 0.45 -42.13 28.38
C ALA A 561 1.25 -41.15 29.25
N ARG A 562 2.21 -40.44 28.65
CA ARG A 562 2.97 -39.40 29.37
C ARG A 562 2.06 -38.26 29.82
N ALA A 563 1.10 -37.81 28.97
CA ALA A 563 0.14 -36.76 29.35
C ALA A 563 -0.76 -37.16 30.53
N ARG A 564 -1.00 -38.45 30.79
CA ARG A 564 -1.73 -38.94 31.95
C ARG A 564 -0.88 -38.79 33.22
N LYS A 565 0.43 -38.98 33.12
CA LYS A 565 1.34 -38.93 34.27
C LYS A 565 1.80 -37.50 34.57
N ASP A 566 2.28 -36.81 33.50
CA ASP A 566 3.04 -35.55 33.63
C ASP A 566 2.18 -34.31 33.36
N GLY A 567 0.91 -34.49 32.95
CA GLY A 567 0.00 -33.40 32.59
C GLY A 567 0.04 -33.03 31.11
N ARG A 568 -0.64 -31.93 30.76
CA ARG A 568 -0.78 -31.45 29.41
C ARG A 568 0.53 -30.89 28.88
N ARG A 569 0.84 -31.15 27.59
CA ARG A 569 2.00 -30.60 26.88
C ARG A 569 1.50 -29.90 25.59
N SER A 570 2.19 -28.85 25.18
CA SER A 570 1.91 -28.14 23.93
C SER A 570 2.65 -28.77 22.77
N VAL A 571 2.02 -28.75 21.58
CA VAL A 571 2.62 -29.13 20.30
C VAL A 571 2.11 -28.20 19.20
N THR A 572 2.96 -27.85 18.26
CA THR A 572 2.55 -27.07 17.08
C THR A 572 1.89 -27.99 16.07
N VAL A 573 0.76 -27.56 15.53
CA VAL A 573 0.04 -28.26 14.46
C VAL A 573 -0.21 -27.34 13.28
N TRP A 574 -0.18 -27.90 12.09
CA TRP A 574 -0.62 -27.28 10.84
C TRP A 574 -2.04 -27.76 10.54
N TYR A 575 -2.90 -26.88 10.12
CA TYR A 575 -4.31 -27.21 9.91
C TYR A 575 -4.87 -26.50 8.68
N ASP A 576 -5.84 -27.12 8.02
CA ASP A 576 -6.62 -26.46 6.98
C ASP A 576 -7.89 -25.85 7.59
N PRO A 577 -8.09 -24.52 7.54
CA PRO A 577 -9.31 -23.90 8.00
C PRO A 577 -10.58 -24.40 7.28
N ASN A 578 -10.42 -24.94 6.08
CA ASN A 578 -11.54 -25.43 5.26
C ASN A 578 -11.87 -26.92 5.49
N ASP A 579 -10.96 -27.68 6.13
CA ASP A 579 -11.17 -29.10 6.43
C ASP A 579 -10.62 -29.47 7.81
N THR A 580 -11.51 -29.82 8.71
CA THR A 580 -11.17 -30.24 10.07
C THR A 580 -10.91 -31.74 10.21
N ALA A 581 -10.96 -32.53 9.14
CA ALA A 581 -10.72 -33.95 9.20
C ALA A 581 -9.28 -34.32 9.61
N HIS A 582 -8.34 -33.45 9.30
CA HIS A 582 -6.93 -33.70 9.52
C HIS A 582 -6.21 -32.47 10.12
N VAL A 583 -5.19 -32.73 10.94
CA VAL A 583 -4.14 -31.76 11.27
C VAL A 583 -2.79 -32.45 11.08
N TRP A 584 -1.76 -31.66 10.89
CA TRP A 584 -0.41 -32.18 10.69
C TRP A 584 0.51 -31.70 11.83
N LEU A 585 1.47 -32.51 12.21
CA LEU A 585 2.55 -32.13 13.11
C LEU A 585 3.88 -32.49 12.41
N GLN A 586 4.97 -31.94 12.90
CA GLN A 586 6.29 -32.37 12.48
C GLN A 586 6.90 -33.34 13.48
N ASP A 587 7.54 -34.42 12.97
CA ASP A 587 8.35 -35.34 13.74
C ASP A 587 9.71 -34.70 14.11
N ASP A 588 10.56 -35.43 14.82
CA ASP A 588 11.90 -35.00 15.23
C ASP A 588 12.83 -34.74 14.01
N LEU A 589 12.53 -35.30 12.85
CA LEU A 589 13.23 -35.11 11.59
C LEU A 589 12.62 -34.03 10.71
N ARG A 590 11.64 -33.29 11.23
CA ARG A 590 10.85 -32.25 10.51
C ARG A 590 9.97 -32.77 9.36
N ASN A 591 9.69 -34.08 9.28
CA ASN A 591 8.71 -34.59 8.33
C ASN A 591 7.29 -34.31 8.83
N PHE A 592 6.38 -34.04 7.91
CA PHE A 592 4.97 -33.86 8.26
C PHE A 592 4.29 -35.20 8.53
N VAL A 593 3.66 -35.32 9.67
CA VAL A 593 2.88 -36.49 10.07
C VAL A 593 1.41 -36.11 10.17
N ARG A 594 0.57 -36.75 9.37
CA ARG A 594 -0.88 -36.55 9.40
C ARG A 594 -1.48 -37.11 10.67
N CYS A 595 -2.29 -36.33 11.33
CA CYS A 595 -3.11 -36.72 12.46
C CYS A 595 -4.58 -36.69 12.04
N ASP A 596 -5.26 -37.80 12.21
CA ASP A 596 -6.66 -37.94 11.84
C ASP A 596 -7.58 -37.62 13.02
N LEU A 597 -8.71 -37.03 12.72
CA LEU A 597 -9.77 -36.75 13.70
C LEU A 597 -10.27 -38.04 14.32
N LEU A 598 -10.41 -38.08 15.64
CA LEU A 598 -10.91 -39.28 16.34
C LEU A 598 -12.33 -39.66 15.87
N ALA A 599 -12.62 -40.94 15.85
CA ALA A 599 -13.93 -41.45 15.45
C ALA A 599 -15.07 -40.93 16.34
N SER A 600 -14.79 -40.56 17.58
CA SER A 600 -15.75 -39.93 18.49
C SER A 600 -16.16 -38.52 18.04
N GLU A 601 -15.33 -37.85 17.22
CA GLU A 601 -15.56 -36.49 16.73
C GLU A 601 -16.10 -36.44 15.26
N LYS A 602 -16.58 -37.57 14.71
CA LYS A 602 -17.10 -37.63 13.32
C LYS A 602 -18.14 -36.58 12.97
N ARG A 603 -18.86 -36.06 13.97
CA ARG A 603 -19.85 -34.97 13.79
C ARG A 603 -19.26 -33.67 13.22
N VAL A 604 -17.95 -33.44 13.42
CA VAL A 604 -17.23 -32.24 12.96
C VAL A 604 -16.28 -32.53 11.81
N ALA A 605 -16.21 -33.76 11.29
CA ALA A 605 -15.38 -34.12 10.17
C ALA A 605 -15.81 -33.42 8.87
N GLN A 606 -14.83 -33.04 8.03
CA GLN A 606 -15.06 -32.41 6.71
C GLN A 606 -15.91 -31.14 6.78
N ARG A 607 -15.76 -30.37 7.86
CA ARG A 607 -16.38 -29.06 8.03
C ARG A 607 -15.32 -27.98 8.09
N ARG A 608 -15.75 -26.74 7.88
CA ARG A 608 -14.86 -25.58 8.09
C ARG A 608 -14.66 -25.37 9.58
N LEU A 609 -13.46 -24.94 9.94
CA LEU A 609 -13.10 -24.69 11.35
C LEU A 609 -14.08 -23.71 12.04
N GLU A 610 -14.48 -22.65 11.34
CA GLU A 610 -15.42 -21.65 11.87
C GLU A 610 -16.78 -22.26 12.20
N GLU A 611 -17.32 -23.11 11.30
CA GLU A 611 -18.58 -23.82 11.53
C GLU A 611 -18.49 -24.73 12.79
N VAL A 612 -17.33 -25.39 12.95
CA VAL A 612 -17.10 -26.26 14.13
C VAL A 612 -17.01 -25.43 15.40
N LEU A 613 -16.32 -24.28 15.38
CA LEU A 613 -16.25 -23.41 16.53
C LEU A 613 -17.62 -22.86 16.95
N ASP A 614 -18.45 -22.47 16.00
CA ASP A 614 -19.83 -22.05 16.25
C ASP A 614 -20.68 -23.21 16.85
N MET A 615 -20.52 -24.42 16.30
CA MET A 615 -21.19 -25.61 16.85
C MET A 615 -20.76 -25.92 18.29
N LEU A 616 -19.46 -25.82 18.58
CA LEU A 616 -18.94 -26.05 19.94
C LEU A 616 -19.42 -24.97 20.93
N ASP A 617 -19.48 -23.71 20.51
CA ASP A 617 -20.04 -22.62 21.29
C ASP A 617 -21.53 -22.84 21.60
N MET A 618 -22.31 -23.27 20.61
CA MET A 618 -23.73 -23.64 20.79
C MET A 618 -23.92 -24.79 21.77
N ILE A 619 -23.02 -25.80 21.74
CA ILE A 619 -23.06 -26.92 22.68
C ILE A 619 -22.68 -26.46 24.08
N GLY A 620 -21.72 -25.54 24.21
CA GLY A 620 -21.25 -25.02 25.49
C GLY A 620 -22.29 -24.18 26.26
N LYS A 621 -23.09 -23.38 25.53
CA LYS A 621 -24.12 -22.52 26.13
C LYS A 621 -25.16 -23.28 26.96
N PRO A 622 -25.82 -24.35 26.47
CA PRO A 622 -26.75 -25.14 27.27
C PRO A 622 -26.09 -25.79 28.48
N THR A 623 -24.82 -26.20 28.37
CA THR A 623 -24.07 -26.77 29.47
C THR A 623 -23.83 -25.75 30.60
N ALA A 624 -23.52 -24.51 30.24
CA ALA A 624 -23.34 -23.41 31.20
C ALA A 624 -24.68 -23.03 31.87
N GLU A 625 -25.76 -22.93 31.13
CA GLU A 625 -27.09 -22.62 31.66
C GLU A 625 -27.61 -23.67 32.58
N ASN A 626 -27.33 -24.96 32.32
CA ASN A 626 -27.72 -26.08 33.16
C ASN A 626 -26.87 -26.29 34.44
N THR A 627 -25.71 -25.62 34.55
CA THR A 627 -24.81 -25.79 35.69
C THR A 627 -25.51 -25.43 37.01
N TYR A 628 -26.28 -24.35 37.00
CA TYR A 628 -27.03 -23.92 38.20
C TYR A 628 -28.14 -24.92 38.56
N ALA A 629 -28.88 -25.41 37.55
CA ALA A 629 -29.94 -26.42 37.79
C ALA A 629 -29.34 -27.71 38.34
N THR A 630 -28.24 -28.20 37.76
CA THR A 630 -27.53 -29.41 38.21
C THR A 630 -26.97 -29.25 39.62
N LEU A 631 -26.43 -28.07 39.97
CA LEU A 631 -25.94 -27.77 41.32
C LEU A 631 -27.08 -27.75 42.31
N ASN A 632 -28.19 -27.15 41.98
CA ASN A 632 -29.37 -27.08 42.83
C ASN A 632 -29.97 -28.47 43.07
N ASP A 633 -30.06 -29.32 42.05
CA ASP A 633 -30.52 -30.69 42.17
C ASP A 633 -29.56 -31.53 43.04
N LYS A 634 -28.25 -31.32 42.95
CA LYS A 634 -27.26 -31.96 43.79
C LYS A 634 -27.39 -31.55 45.29
N ILE A 635 -27.62 -30.27 45.55
CA ILE A 635 -27.87 -29.76 46.89
C ILE A 635 -29.14 -30.36 47.49
N ARG A 636 -30.22 -30.48 46.66
CA ARG A 636 -31.48 -31.15 47.08
C ARG A 636 -31.25 -32.62 47.39
N LEU A 637 -30.46 -33.32 46.58
CA LEU A 637 -30.11 -34.71 46.82
C LEU A 637 -29.31 -34.86 48.14
N ASP A 638 -28.32 -34.00 48.35
CA ASP A 638 -27.50 -34.00 49.59
C ASP A 638 -28.37 -33.72 50.81
N ALA A 639 -29.32 -32.79 50.73
CA ALA A 639 -30.27 -32.51 51.80
C ALA A 639 -31.20 -33.71 52.06
N HIS A 640 -31.66 -34.38 51.02
CA HIS A 640 -32.48 -35.61 51.16
C HIS A 640 -31.68 -36.73 51.83
N ILE A 641 -30.43 -36.96 51.37
CA ILE A 641 -29.55 -37.95 51.98
C ILE A 641 -29.30 -37.61 53.44
N GLY A 642 -29.09 -36.34 53.79
CA GLY A 642 -28.94 -35.86 55.15
C GLY A 642 -30.14 -36.18 56.01
N ALA A 643 -31.34 -35.87 55.55
CA ALA A 643 -32.60 -36.16 56.25
C ALA A 643 -32.82 -37.67 56.49
N VAL A 644 -32.54 -38.52 55.50
CA VAL A 644 -32.62 -39.97 55.62
C VAL A 644 -31.60 -40.48 56.67
N VAL A 645 -30.38 -39.98 56.65
CA VAL A 645 -29.31 -40.34 57.59
C VAL A 645 -29.68 -39.91 59.01
N GLU A 646 -30.21 -38.71 59.18
CA GLU A 646 -30.67 -38.21 60.53
C GLU A 646 -31.79 -39.04 61.06
N GLN A 647 -32.78 -39.35 60.23
CA GLN A 647 -33.88 -40.22 60.62
C GLN A 647 -33.37 -41.61 60.99
N ALA A 648 -32.50 -42.21 60.21
CA ALA A 648 -31.89 -43.51 60.54
C ALA A 648 -31.04 -43.48 61.82
N GLN A 649 -30.34 -42.40 62.09
CA GLN A 649 -29.59 -42.20 63.32
C GLN A 649 -30.54 -42.08 64.51
N PHE A 650 -31.64 -41.35 64.35
CA PHE A 650 -32.65 -41.25 65.40
C PHE A 650 -33.23 -42.63 65.71
N GLU A 651 -33.66 -43.38 64.76
CA GLU A 651 -34.17 -44.74 64.89
C GLU A 651 -33.13 -45.68 65.51
N LYS A 652 -31.87 -45.59 65.09
CA LYS A 652 -30.78 -46.37 65.70
C LYS A 652 -30.58 -46.02 67.19
N ARG A 653 -30.65 -44.73 67.52
CA ARG A 653 -30.56 -44.30 68.96
C ARG A 653 -31.75 -44.78 69.75
N ALA A 654 -32.96 -44.71 69.18
CA ALA A 654 -34.17 -45.22 69.90
C ALA A 654 -34.17 -46.75 70.09
N ALA A 655 -33.49 -47.49 69.20
CA ALA A 655 -33.35 -48.96 69.27
C ALA A 655 -32.16 -49.40 70.09
N GLN A 656 -31.38 -48.50 70.71
CA GLN A 656 -30.29 -48.90 71.57
C GLN A 656 -30.78 -49.54 72.89
N PRO A 657 -30.29 -50.76 73.22
CA PRO A 657 -30.66 -51.39 74.48
C PRO A 657 -30.13 -50.64 75.70
N ALA A 658 -30.85 -50.67 76.80
CA ALA A 658 -30.51 -50.01 78.05
C ALA A 658 -29.11 -50.42 78.62
N THR A 659 -28.61 -51.57 78.27
CA THR A 659 -27.28 -52.07 78.57
C THR A 659 -26.40 -52.09 77.40
N PRO A 660 -25.21 -51.46 77.35
CA PRO A 660 -24.27 -51.41 76.19
C PRO A 660 -23.78 -52.83 75.86
N VAL A 661 -24.00 -53.24 74.60
CA VAL A 661 -23.44 -54.49 74.05
C VAL A 661 -22.00 -54.25 73.61
N PRO A 662 -21.04 -55.10 73.99
CA PRO A 662 -19.65 -54.95 73.59
C PRO A 662 -19.51 -54.93 72.07
N VAL A 663 -18.67 -54.00 71.49
CA VAL A 663 -18.46 -53.82 70.00
C VAL A 663 -18.03 -55.11 69.30
N SER A 664 -17.25 -55.96 69.99
CA SER A 664 -16.83 -57.27 69.42
C SER A 664 -18.00 -58.21 69.21
N ARG A 665 -19.05 -58.17 70.06
CA ARG A 665 -20.25 -59.01 69.87
C ARG A 665 -21.17 -58.47 68.85
N GLN A 666 -21.31 -57.16 68.73
CA GLN A 666 -22.08 -56.54 67.61
C GLN A 666 -21.47 -56.86 66.23
N ALA A 667 -20.14 -56.89 66.11
CA ALA A 667 -19.45 -57.25 64.92
C ALA A 667 -19.52 -58.74 64.53
N ALA A 668 -19.54 -59.62 65.56
CA ALA A 668 -19.63 -61.08 65.37
C ALA A 668 -21.01 -61.51 64.80
N ASP A 669 -22.04 -60.81 65.16
CA ASP A 669 -23.43 -61.15 64.74
C ASP A 669 -23.81 -60.61 63.37
N ILE A 670 -22.94 -59.88 62.67
CA ILE A 670 -23.19 -59.31 61.32
C ILE A 670 -23.62 -60.34 60.29
N LYS A 671 -23.02 -61.52 60.34
CA LYS A 671 -23.37 -62.62 59.38
C LYS A 671 -24.79 -63.13 59.63
N THR A 672 -25.18 -63.25 60.87
CA THR A 672 -26.51 -63.70 61.27
C THR A 672 -27.59 -62.68 60.97
N HIS A 673 -27.31 -61.38 61.27
CA HIS A 673 -28.23 -60.29 60.93
C HIS A 673 -28.38 -60.12 59.42
N ARG A 674 -27.31 -60.28 58.69
CA ARG A 674 -27.33 -60.21 57.22
C ARG A 674 -28.15 -61.40 56.60
N ALA A 675 -28.07 -62.60 57.18
CA ALA A 675 -28.87 -63.75 56.76
C ALA A 675 -30.34 -63.50 56.99
N PHE A 676 -30.69 -62.88 58.12
CA PHE A 676 -32.06 -62.53 58.44
C PHE A 676 -32.63 -61.46 57.48
N GLU A 677 -31.86 -60.34 57.25
CA GLU A 677 -32.27 -59.31 56.36
C GLU A 677 -32.41 -59.84 54.90
N ARG A 678 -31.49 -60.68 54.45
CA ARG A 678 -31.55 -61.31 53.16
C ARG A 678 -32.81 -62.15 52.97
N ALA A 679 -33.19 -62.92 53.99
CA ALA A 679 -34.42 -63.70 53.95
C ALA A 679 -35.70 -62.83 54.00
N ALA A 680 -35.65 -61.67 54.63
CA ALA A 680 -36.72 -60.70 54.65
C ALA A 680 -36.82 -59.95 53.27
N GLU A 681 -35.67 -59.56 52.72
CA GLU A 681 -35.60 -58.94 51.38
C GLU A 681 -36.07 -59.86 50.26
N GLN A 682 -35.72 -61.17 50.32
CA GLN A 682 -36.24 -62.21 49.39
C GLN A 682 -37.72 -62.38 49.46
N ARG A 683 -38.34 -62.17 50.60
CA ARG A 683 -39.82 -62.19 50.75
C ARG A 683 -40.49 -60.92 50.23
N ARG A 684 -39.78 -59.76 50.32
CA ARG A 684 -40.27 -58.46 49.80
C ARG A 684 -40.01 -58.25 48.33
N SER A 685 -38.96 -58.88 47.74
CA SER A 685 -38.69 -58.83 46.32
C SER A 685 -39.66 -59.72 45.53
N VAL A 686 -40.91 -59.34 45.57
CA VAL A 686 -41.83 -59.70 44.48
C VAL A 686 -41.34 -58.91 43.27
N VAL A 687 -40.64 -59.57 42.37
CA VAL A 687 -40.45 -59.05 41.02
C VAL A 687 -41.85 -58.97 40.47
N THR A 688 -42.41 -57.77 40.41
CA THR A 688 -43.63 -57.46 39.67
C THR A 688 -43.33 -57.70 38.19
N SER A 689 -43.58 -58.97 37.78
CA SER A 689 -43.63 -59.26 36.34
C SER A 689 -44.80 -58.47 35.77
N PRO A 690 -44.63 -57.72 34.69
CA PRO A 690 -45.79 -57.05 34.06
C PRO A 690 -46.89 -57.97 33.61
N VAL A 691 -46.72 -59.31 33.68
CA VAL A 691 -47.68 -60.34 33.44
C VAL A 691 -48.56 -60.62 34.67
N ALA A 692 -48.17 -60.17 35.88
CA ALA A 692 -48.95 -60.53 37.10
C ALA A 692 -50.04 -59.50 37.48
N GLU A 693 -50.22 -58.41 36.77
CA GLU A 693 -51.23 -57.39 37.10
C GLU A 693 -52.67 -57.66 36.54
N GLN A 694 -52.88 -58.80 35.93
CA GLN A 694 -54.25 -59.08 35.34
C GLN A 694 -55.23 -59.82 36.24
N HIS A 695 -54.90 -60.23 37.45
CA HIS A 695 -55.86 -60.88 38.35
C HIS A 695 -55.60 -60.55 39.81
N THR A 696 -56.22 -59.51 40.32
CA THR A 696 -56.86 -59.49 41.67
C THR A 696 -57.58 -58.16 41.87
N THR A 697 -58.89 -58.25 41.88
CA THR A 697 -59.79 -57.23 42.42
C THR A 697 -59.81 -57.31 43.94
N SER A 698 -59.80 -56.10 44.53
CA SER A 698 -60.28 -55.76 45.88
C SER A 698 -59.56 -56.32 47.12
N SER A 699 -58.78 -55.50 47.76
CA SER A 699 -59.05 -55.15 49.19
C SER A 699 -58.17 -53.94 49.62
N SER A 700 -58.87 -53.03 50.23
CA SER A 700 -58.35 -51.79 50.81
C SER A 700 -57.26 -52.04 51.85
N ALA A 701 -56.09 -51.45 51.59
CA ALA A 701 -55.13 -51.14 52.61
C ALA A 701 -54.33 -49.86 52.23
N THR A 702 -54.38 -48.93 53.13
CA THR A 702 -53.75 -47.64 53.19
C THR A 702 -52.34 -47.61 52.57
N ALA A 703 -52.16 -46.86 51.50
CA ALA A 703 -50.88 -46.61 50.88
C ALA A 703 -50.01 -45.65 51.76
N PRO A 704 -48.73 -45.94 51.89
CA PRO A 704 -47.79 -44.92 52.42
C PRO A 704 -47.62 -43.82 51.39
N PRO A 705 -47.20 -42.59 51.81
CA PRO A 705 -47.15 -41.44 50.90
C PRO A 705 -46.15 -41.67 49.79
N SER A 706 -46.62 -41.55 48.57
CA SER A 706 -45.82 -41.57 47.34
C SER A 706 -44.76 -40.47 47.38
N SER A 707 -43.52 -40.86 47.27
CA SER A 707 -42.42 -39.92 47.09
C SER A 707 -42.51 -39.29 45.68
N SER A 708 -43.00 -38.08 45.62
CA SER A 708 -43.14 -37.26 44.42
C SER A 708 -41.81 -36.86 43.75
N VAL A 709 -40.70 -37.48 44.16
CA VAL A 709 -39.34 -37.12 43.68
C VAL A 709 -38.92 -37.93 42.44
N VAL A 710 -39.52 -39.10 42.16
CA VAL A 710 -39.09 -39.95 41.04
C VAL A 710 -39.78 -39.57 39.70
N GLU A 711 -40.99 -38.99 39.78
CA GLU A 711 -41.70 -38.56 38.56
C GLU A 711 -41.15 -37.28 37.93
N ALA A 712 -40.40 -36.44 38.67
CA ALA A 712 -39.79 -35.23 38.14
C ALA A 712 -38.60 -35.51 37.18
N TYR A 713 -38.03 -36.71 37.19
CA TYR A 713 -36.87 -37.05 36.38
C TYR A 713 -37.18 -37.64 34.99
N ALA A 714 -38.38 -38.06 34.69
CA ALA A 714 -38.71 -38.76 33.47
C ALA A 714 -39.58 -37.97 32.44
N GLY A 715 -40.12 -36.81 32.84
CA GLY A 715 -41.31 -36.26 32.15
C GLY A 715 -41.06 -35.16 31.09
N GLU A 716 -40.08 -34.31 31.21
CA GLU A 716 -40.11 -33.07 30.39
C GLU A 716 -39.01 -32.87 29.34
N ARG A 717 -37.91 -33.60 29.34
CA ARG A 717 -36.81 -33.35 28.40
C ARG A 717 -36.74 -34.20 27.17
N GLY A 718 -37.39 -35.34 27.14
CA GLY A 718 -37.48 -36.20 25.93
C GLY A 718 -38.41 -35.64 24.87
N GLY A 719 -39.46 -34.95 25.28
CA GLY A 719 -40.47 -34.38 24.38
C GLY A 719 -40.03 -33.12 23.62
N GLU A 720 -39.28 -32.25 24.24
CA GLU A 720 -38.83 -31.00 23.63
C GLU A 720 -37.72 -31.19 22.57
N VAL A 721 -36.78 -32.08 22.80
CA VAL A 721 -35.70 -32.37 21.83
C VAL A 721 -36.29 -33.06 20.57
N LEU A 722 -37.25 -33.96 20.75
CA LEU A 722 -37.96 -34.58 19.64
C LEU A 722 -38.88 -33.60 18.89
N SER A 723 -39.49 -32.63 19.62
CA SER A 723 -40.31 -31.58 19.01
C SER A 723 -39.46 -30.55 18.25
N LEU A 724 -38.25 -30.23 18.71
CA LEU A 724 -37.29 -29.34 18.03
C LEU A 724 -36.75 -30.00 16.77
N LEU A 725 -36.36 -31.25 16.80
CA LEU A 725 -35.97 -32.03 15.61
C LEU A 725 -37.11 -32.18 14.62
N GLY A 726 -38.36 -32.36 15.08
CA GLY A 726 -39.56 -32.36 14.24
C GLY A 726 -39.83 -31.00 13.58
N ARG A 727 -39.59 -29.89 14.29
CA ARG A 727 -39.72 -28.51 13.76
C ARG A 727 -38.63 -28.16 12.75
N LEU A 728 -37.40 -28.62 12.96
CA LEU A 728 -36.29 -28.42 12.01
C LEU A 728 -36.49 -29.25 10.73
N ARG A 729 -37.04 -30.49 10.86
CA ARG A 729 -37.32 -31.34 9.69
C ARG A 729 -38.48 -30.80 8.84
N ASN A 730 -39.47 -30.14 9.46
CA ASN A 730 -40.61 -29.54 8.73
C ASN A 730 -40.33 -28.14 8.16
N LYS A 731 -39.23 -27.46 8.55
CA LYS A 731 -38.78 -26.19 7.93
C LYS A 731 -38.01 -26.42 6.62
N GLY A 732 -37.52 -27.64 6.37
CA GLY A 732 -36.80 -27.98 5.14
C GLY A 732 -37.70 -28.41 3.97
N ASN A 733 -39.00 -28.59 4.16
CA ASN A 733 -39.96 -29.02 3.13
C ASN A 733 -41.13 -28.03 3.02
N ARG A 734 -40.89 -26.84 2.52
CA ARG A 734 -41.90 -26.02 1.84
C ARG A 734 -41.29 -25.43 0.58
N PRO A 735 -42.02 -25.47 -0.54
CA PRO A 735 -41.55 -25.16 -1.89
C PRO A 735 -41.16 -23.69 -2.07
#